data_15d307db23d646e5c33b0f46c9b4e680
#
_entry.id   15d307db23d646e5c33b0f46c9b4e680
#
_cell.length_a   1.000
_cell.length_b   1.000
_cell.length_c   1.000
_cell.angle_alpha   90.00
_cell.angle_beta   90.00
_cell.angle_gamma   90.00
#
_symmetry.space_group_name_H-M   'P 1'
#
loop_
_entity.id
_entity.type
_entity.pdbx_description
1 polymer ?
#
loop_
_entity_poly.entity_id
_entity_poly.type
_entity_poly.pdbx_seq_one_letter_code
_entity_poly.pdbx_strand_id
1 'polypeptide(L)'
;VKTIHYFIFWLLIGCCFSALYGQEKTSAVIAHFSKATHLQWAVPTPQGSLPLEWEERHNTLSSEGFRSFVAYHQGVFSGSISMNDTTLSGEVWHNGHTYSLSDDKGLLRVSPQELHTSCEACADGATPQRAMLPTRLAPGTILAEESLPSEDKRVLYNVHVLRTFRLAMLIDYSFYKGHCQGRMELAKAFMTDIQTKLNEVCGRELGYQFELVDDPRLIRVAEKEEIYPDKPLVRTVVNTATDAFNKLIGEENYDAGIVFAVYKDNRGLAHLGEITGKLKGGCVANEEFYIILHELGHLLGSAHTFTIGGATASSFTEPDRGNSIMSYINDPYGTYFSLPSIYTIHNRTNLHDAYYADKARTQLVGLAQPNIPYGEPSDNKAPMIDRSKLKKSYTLPPNTYFQFTIEASDPDGDPLLYMAHQADFKVFGKARFPSNRPTTDNKIAFYRPYIEDKSTNEWKEVPYKFTGEYETGDFTFWLGVCDGSVGAYKAGKPHTPLYDVYQTKVQIKDGTPFRITNITVENKLGRCKRGENVTLHWNVDKKLFASDSKVRILFSDNEGKTYDYVLAEGVPNSGQATVIFPQAKAKGGFAGYVKGNFKIEVLDHIAYAVYPDKSYGLDILSSSIIFNNLPKPVITVKRTEIPERAEVTARSDHGECRNKKAEVSFSEESHTDYILRRWVATDKCKNKATFVQYIYFEKEIPTKTLHFVGDLPQDIHVQCPGEIPPKATLQAEGSDSVEIEYEEEMTEGDKKAYKLTRVWTAYAADAPAIRHVQQIFLKDTQRPEFSAYPANLTVKDESEIPFKPTLTATDNCDSQVDVSSSSEPIYDKQGKKIGERNVWFAEDAAHNENRYEQIITIDSKVDESPKPVPTPEPTPTPEPTPKPAPTPEPTPEPTPTPEPTPKPAPTPEQTPEPT
;
A
#
# COMPACT_ATOMS: atom_id res chain seq x y z
N VAL A 1 -43.22 -38.99 21.39
CA VAL A 1 -43.54 -38.03 22.48
C VAL A 1 -42.24 -37.50 23.15
N LYS A 2 -41.16 -38.29 23.21
CA LYS A 2 -39.88 -37.84 23.78
C LYS A 2 -39.00 -37.01 22.85
N THR A 3 -39.23 -37.04 21.53
CA THR A 3 -38.45 -36.32 20.52
C THR A 3 -38.96 -34.87 20.32
N ILE A 4 -40.17 -34.59 20.67
CA ILE A 4 -40.76 -33.24 20.54
C ILE A 4 -40.34 -32.32 21.70
N HIS A 5 -40.02 -32.87 22.88
CA HIS A 5 -39.57 -32.09 24.04
C HIS A 5 -38.13 -31.57 23.89
N TYR A 6 -37.25 -32.24 23.10
CA TYR A 6 -35.88 -31.79 22.85
C TYR A 6 -35.84 -30.65 21.81
N PHE A 7 -36.74 -30.63 20.84
CA PHE A 7 -36.79 -29.55 19.84
C PHE A 7 -37.36 -28.23 20.40
N ILE A 8 -38.31 -28.29 21.33
CA ILE A 8 -38.85 -27.10 22.00
C ILE A 8 -37.86 -26.55 23.04
N PHE A 9 -37.05 -27.40 23.65
CA PHE A 9 -36.01 -26.96 24.58
C PHE A 9 -34.82 -26.25 23.86
N TRP A 10 -34.49 -26.68 22.65
CA TRP A 10 -33.49 -26.01 21.81
C TRP A 10 -34.03 -24.72 21.14
N LEU A 11 -35.29 -24.63 20.79
CA LEU A 11 -35.93 -23.41 20.29
C LEU A 11 -36.10 -22.34 21.38
N LEU A 12 -36.29 -22.74 22.63
CA LEU A 12 -36.41 -21.81 23.77
C LEU A 12 -34.99 -21.37 24.25
N ILE A 13 -33.95 -22.14 24.06
CA ILE A 13 -32.58 -21.74 24.34
C ILE A 13 -32.05 -20.83 23.24
N GLY A 14 -32.43 -21.04 21.98
CA GLY A 14 -32.07 -20.18 20.85
C GLY A 14 -32.68 -18.77 20.90
N CYS A 15 -33.83 -18.59 21.58
CA CYS A 15 -34.48 -17.27 21.76
C CYS A 15 -34.08 -16.55 23.06
N CYS A 16 -33.36 -17.20 24.00
CA CYS A 16 -33.00 -16.60 25.28
C CYS A 16 -31.52 -16.25 25.42
N PHE A 17 -30.68 -16.53 24.42
CA PHE A 17 -29.26 -16.15 24.43
C PHE A 17 -28.98 -14.75 23.84
N SER A 18 -30.00 -13.99 23.47
CA SER A 18 -29.83 -12.58 23.05
C SER A 18 -29.95 -11.57 24.21
N ALA A 19 -30.00 -11.98 25.44
CA ALA A 19 -30.20 -11.06 26.54
C ALA A 19 -29.56 -11.57 27.81
N LEU A 20 -28.29 -11.25 28.05
CA LEU A 20 -27.71 -11.14 29.42
C LEU A 20 -26.17 -10.90 29.34
N TYR A 21 -25.72 -9.98 28.50
CA TYR A 21 -24.50 -9.24 28.79
C TYR A 21 -24.95 -7.92 29.44
N GLY A 22 -24.27 -7.52 30.52
CA GLY A 22 -24.63 -6.33 31.27
C GLY A 22 -24.82 -5.15 30.32
N GLN A 23 -26.06 -4.70 30.16
CA GLN A 23 -26.43 -3.63 29.25
C GLN A 23 -25.84 -2.33 29.80
N GLU A 24 -24.67 -1.96 29.28
CA GLU A 24 -24.09 -0.68 29.58
C GLU A 24 -24.99 0.42 28.96
N LYS A 25 -25.22 1.49 29.71
CA LYS A 25 -26.00 2.62 29.16
C LYS A 25 -25.13 3.36 28.14
N THR A 26 -25.69 3.66 26.99
CA THR A 26 -25.01 4.49 25.96
C THR A 26 -24.43 5.77 26.58
N SER A 27 -25.20 6.46 27.45
CA SER A 27 -24.73 7.65 28.13
C SER A 27 -23.49 7.42 29.05
N ALA A 28 -23.32 6.23 29.62
CA ALA A 28 -22.14 5.92 30.42
C ALA A 28 -20.89 5.74 29.54
N VAL A 29 -21.04 5.08 28.38
CA VAL A 29 -19.97 4.96 27.38
C VAL A 29 -19.59 6.34 26.86
N ILE A 30 -20.54 7.16 26.42
CA ILE A 30 -20.30 8.53 25.96
C ILE A 30 -19.57 9.35 27.02
N ALA A 31 -20.02 9.27 28.29
CA ALA A 31 -19.38 9.97 29.41
C ALA A 31 -17.95 9.47 29.67
N HIS A 32 -17.63 8.22 29.35
CA HIS A 32 -16.28 7.69 29.44
C HIS A 32 -15.37 8.29 28.38
N PHE A 33 -15.83 8.33 27.14
CA PHE A 33 -15.09 8.89 25.99
C PHE A 33 -14.98 10.43 26.05
N SER A 34 -15.92 11.13 26.68
CA SER A 34 -15.88 12.60 26.78
C SER A 34 -14.71 13.14 27.61
N LYS A 35 -14.01 12.30 28.38
CA LYS A 35 -12.99 12.72 29.34
C LYS A 35 -11.58 12.79 28.79
N ALA A 36 -11.29 12.17 27.66
CA ALA A 36 -9.94 12.08 27.15
C ALA A 36 -9.92 11.92 25.63
N THR A 37 -8.80 12.29 25.02
CA THR A 37 -8.50 12.04 23.60
C THR A 37 -7.83 10.69 23.36
N HIS A 38 -7.25 10.12 24.43
CA HIS A 38 -6.67 8.77 24.45
C HIS A 38 -7.20 8.06 25.70
N LEU A 39 -7.74 6.86 25.53
CA LEU A 39 -8.31 6.09 26.63
C LEU A 39 -8.23 4.60 26.37
N GLN A 40 -8.36 3.81 27.42
CA GLN A 40 -8.57 2.37 27.34
C GLN A 40 -10.01 2.05 27.70
N TRP A 41 -10.68 1.34 26.82
CA TRP A 41 -12.02 0.83 27.08
C TRP A 41 -12.19 -0.52 26.41
N ALA A 42 -12.79 -1.46 27.14
CA ALA A 42 -12.97 -2.82 26.67
C ALA A 42 -14.40 -3.01 26.18
N VAL A 43 -14.56 -3.36 24.90
CA VAL A 43 -15.88 -3.64 24.32
C VAL A 43 -16.42 -4.96 24.87
N PRO A 44 -17.63 -4.98 25.44
CA PRO A 44 -18.27 -6.21 25.90
C PRO A 44 -18.78 -7.01 24.69
N THR A 45 -18.07 -8.07 24.31
CA THR A 45 -18.47 -8.95 23.21
C THR A 45 -19.07 -10.25 23.71
N PRO A 46 -19.82 -11.00 22.89
CA PRO A 46 -20.32 -12.34 23.23
C PRO A 46 -19.21 -13.35 23.61
N GLN A 47 -17.97 -13.14 23.14
CA GLN A 47 -16.81 -13.98 23.41
C GLN A 47 -16.02 -13.52 24.63
N GLY A 48 -16.41 -12.41 25.25
CA GLY A 48 -15.76 -11.81 26.40
C GLY A 48 -15.43 -10.34 26.20
N SER A 49 -14.75 -9.75 27.17
CA SER A 49 -14.34 -8.35 27.10
C SER A 49 -13.13 -8.18 26.20
N LEU A 50 -13.25 -7.36 25.16
CA LEU A 50 -12.19 -7.04 24.20
C LEU A 50 -11.52 -5.72 24.61
N PRO A 51 -10.30 -5.76 25.20
CA PRO A 51 -9.60 -4.55 25.60
C PRO A 51 -9.03 -3.85 24.38
N LEU A 52 -9.34 -2.57 24.23
CA LEU A 52 -8.90 -1.71 23.13
C LEU A 52 -8.33 -0.41 23.67
N GLU A 53 -7.36 0.12 22.93
CA GLU A 53 -6.83 1.47 23.08
C GLU A 53 -7.53 2.36 22.07
N TRP A 54 -8.08 3.49 22.50
CA TRP A 54 -8.87 4.38 21.71
C TRP A 54 -8.20 5.74 21.60
N GLU A 55 -8.18 6.25 20.39
CA GLU A 55 -7.56 7.52 20.06
C GLU A 55 -8.51 8.39 19.24
N GLU A 56 -8.72 9.63 19.69
CA GLU A 56 -9.61 10.57 19.02
C GLU A 56 -9.07 10.99 17.66
N ARG A 57 -9.97 11.08 16.68
CA ARG A 57 -9.70 11.57 15.33
C ARG A 57 -10.60 12.73 14.99
N HIS A 58 -10.07 13.65 14.20
CA HIS A 58 -10.86 14.72 13.63
C HIS A 58 -11.91 14.16 12.65
N ASN A 59 -13.10 14.78 12.65
CA ASN A 59 -14.16 14.48 11.69
C ASN A 59 -14.86 15.78 11.25
N THR A 60 -15.57 15.71 10.10
CA THR A 60 -16.25 16.86 9.49
C THR A 60 -17.36 17.43 10.37
N LEU A 61 -18.08 16.58 11.10
CA LEU A 61 -19.23 16.98 11.94
C LEU A 61 -18.85 17.32 13.39
N SER A 62 -17.57 17.55 13.68
CA SER A 62 -17.14 17.94 15.04
C SER A 62 -17.75 19.24 15.52
N SER A 63 -18.05 20.19 14.62
CA SER A 63 -18.78 21.42 14.95
C SER A 63 -20.24 21.20 15.39
N GLU A 64 -20.83 20.06 15.03
CA GLU A 64 -22.15 19.63 15.47
C GLU A 64 -22.11 18.75 16.73
N GLY A 65 -20.95 18.63 17.37
CA GLY A 65 -20.77 17.88 18.61
C GLY A 65 -20.44 16.39 18.40
N PHE A 66 -20.15 15.94 17.18
CA PHE A 66 -19.69 14.58 16.94
C PHE A 66 -18.20 14.43 17.25
N ARG A 67 -17.86 13.37 17.97
CA ARG A 67 -16.48 12.96 18.27
C ARG A 67 -16.27 11.55 17.71
N SER A 68 -15.11 11.30 17.17
CA SER A 68 -14.73 10.01 16.58
C SER A 68 -13.46 9.48 17.20
N PHE A 69 -13.43 8.18 17.43
CA PHE A 69 -12.28 7.48 18.01
C PHE A 69 -11.96 6.25 17.18
N VAL A 70 -10.69 6.02 16.93
CA VAL A 70 -10.18 4.76 16.36
C VAL A 70 -9.73 3.83 17.46
N ALA A 71 -9.91 2.54 17.25
CA ALA A 71 -9.56 1.49 18.20
C ALA A 71 -8.33 0.72 17.73
N TYR A 72 -7.44 0.43 18.66
CA TYR A 72 -6.28 -0.43 18.42
C TYR A 72 -6.26 -1.59 19.42
N HIS A 73 -5.96 -2.78 18.92
CA HIS A 73 -5.63 -3.94 19.72
C HIS A 73 -4.15 -4.29 19.53
N GLN A 74 -3.35 -4.12 20.58
CA GLN A 74 -1.90 -4.34 20.49
C GLN A 74 -1.22 -3.59 19.32
N GLY A 75 -1.62 -2.34 19.10
CA GLY A 75 -1.09 -1.49 18.03
C GLY A 75 -1.68 -1.75 16.64
N VAL A 76 -2.61 -2.70 16.49
CA VAL A 76 -3.29 -2.99 15.21
C VAL A 76 -4.64 -2.31 15.18
N PHE A 77 -4.93 -1.56 14.12
CA PHE A 77 -6.24 -0.93 13.91
C PHE A 77 -7.35 -1.99 13.93
N SER A 78 -8.31 -1.79 14.81
CA SER A 78 -9.36 -2.77 15.15
C SER A 78 -10.77 -2.20 15.12
N GLY A 79 -10.96 -1.01 14.58
CA GLY A 79 -12.26 -0.41 14.40
C GLY A 79 -12.35 1.05 14.82
N SER A 80 -13.57 1.57 14.87
CA SER A 80 -13.84 2.94 15.32
C SER A 80 -15.18 3.06 15.99
N ILE A 81 -15.40 4.22 16.61
CA ILE A 81 -16.69 4.64 17.17
C ILE A 81 -16.85 6.14 16.97
N SER A 82 -18.03 6.56 16.53
CA SER A 82 -18.41 7.96 16.44
C SER A 82 -19.65 8.22 17.29
N MET A 83 -19.67 9.34 18.01
CA MET A 83 -20.70 9.64 18.98
C MET A 83 -20.95 11.15 19.13
N ASN A 84 -22.13 11.49 19.60
CA ASN A 84 -22.46 12.79 20.19
C ASN A 84 -22.98 12.58 21.61
N ASP A 85 -23.56 13.62 22.24
CA ASP A 85 -24.06 13.55 23.61
C ASP A 85 -25.19 12.52 23.84
N THR A 86 -25.84 12.03 22.80
CA THR A 86 -27.06 11.21 22.89
C THR A 86 -26.97 9.86 22.21
N THR A 87 -26.05 9.67 21.29
CA THR A 87 -26.01 8.47 20.44
C THR A 87 -24.58 8.10 20.07
N LEU A 88 -24.39 6.85 19.64
CA LEU A 88 -23.15 6.35 19.09
C LEU A 88 -23.41 5.35 17.95
N SER A 89 -22.44 5.27 17.07
CA SER A 89 -22.31 4.25 16.02
C SER A 89 -20.84 3.84 15.88
N GLY A 90 -20.57 2.58 15.65
CA GLY A 90 -19.21 2.10 15.49
C GLY A 90 -19.15 0.64 15.12
N GLU A 91 -17.95 0.19 14.85
CA GLU A 91 -17.66 -1.19 14.49
C GLU A 91 -16.25 -1.55 14.96
N VAL A 92 -16.12 -2.71 15.58
CA VAL A 92 -14.82 -3.26 15.98
C VAL A 92 -14.68 -4.70 15.52
N TRP A 93 -13.46 -5.12 15.23
CA TRP A 93 -13.17 -6.49 14.81
C TRP A 93 -11.98 -7.08 15.58
N HIS A 94 -12.09 -8.35 15.87
CA HIS A 94 -11.06 -9.11 16.57
C HIS A 94 -11.20 -10.61 16.33
N ASN A 95 -10.09 -11.30 16.07
CA ASN A 95 -10.02 -12.76 15.91
C ASN A 95 -11.08 -13.34 14.96
N GLY A 96 -11.32 -12.71 13.80
CA GLY A 96 -12.28 -13.20 12.82
C GLY A 96 -13.73 -12.83 13.10
N HIS A 97 -14.00 -11.99 14.09
CA HIS A 97 -15.34 -11.53 14.41
C HIS A 97 -15.44 -10.03 14.27
N THR A 98 -16.51 -9.57 13.67
CA THR A 98 -16.89 -8.16 13.60
C THR A 98 -18.09 -7.91 14.52
N TYR A 99 -18.06 -6.80 15.23
CA TYR A 99 -19.10 -6.38 16.15
C TYR A 99 -19.52 -4.96 15.84
N SER A 100 -20.80 -4.77 15.47
CA SER A 100 -21.37 -3.43 15.36
C SER A 100 -21.73 -2.89 16.75
N LEU A 101 -21.43 -1.62 16.94
CA LEU A 101 -21.74 -0.85 18.16
C LEU A 101 -22.80 0.18 17.80
N SER A 102 -23.93 0.17 18.48
CA SER A 102 -24.99 1.15 18.23
C SER A 102 -25.78 1.47 19.49
N ASP A 103 -26.42 2.65 19.48
CA ASP A 103 -27.40 3.01 20.50
C ASP A 103 -28.76 2.39 20.18
N ASP A 104 -29.25 1.54 21.07
CA ASP A 104 -30.60 1.02 21.00
C ASP A 104 -31.40 1.54 22.23
N LYS A 105 -32.12 2.66 22.03
CA LYS A 105 -32.97 3.30 23.04
C LYS A 105 -32.22 3.62 24.35
N GLY A 106 -31.01 4.11 24.26
CA GLY A 106 -30.18 4.52 25.39
C GLY A 106 -29.35 3.40 26.00
N LEU A 107 -29.30 2.22 25.38
CA LEU A 107 -28.45 1.10 25.76
C LEU A 107 -27.44 0.80 24.65
N LEU A 108 -26.20 0.53 25.02
CA LEU A 108 -25.19 0.03 24.10
C LEU A 108 -25.60 -1.35 23.58
N ARG A 109 -25.80 -1.47 22.31
CA ARG A 109 -25.99 -2.72 21.60
C ARG A 109 -24.67 -3.11 20.94
N VAL A 110 -24.17 -4.30 21.27
CA VAL A 110 -23.03 -4.95 20.63
C VAL A 110 -23.56 -6.19 19.90
N SER A 111 -23.58 -6.14 18.59
CA SER A 111 -24.13 -7.22 17.77
C SER A 111 -23.00 -7.85 16.94
N PRO A 112 -22.79 -9.18 17.03
CA PRO A 112 -21.90 -9.86 16.10
C PRO A 112 -22.49 -9.72 14.70
N GLN A 113 -21.64 -9.38 13.74
CA GLN A 113 -21.96 -9.44 12.32
C GLN A 113 -21.45 -10.76 11.76
N GLU A 114 -22.29 -11.48 11.04
CA GLU A 114 -21.81 -12.56 10.19
C GLU A 114 -21.13 -11.89 8.99
N LEU A 115 -19.81 -12.09 8.89
CA LEU A 115 -19.09 -11.66 7.70
C LEU A 115 -19.64 -12.42 6.50
N HIS A 116 -20.38 -11.73 5.67
CA HIS A 116 -20.73 -12.24 4.36
C HIS A 116 -19.48 -12.21 3.49
N THR A 117 -18.66 -13.27 3.59
CA THR A 117 -17.38 -13.44 2.92
C THR A 117 -17.50 -13.58 1.40
N SER A 118 -18.66 -13.30 0.81
CA SER A 118 -18.87 -13.39 -0.61
C SER A 118 -19.62 -12.17 -1.14
N CYS A 119 -18.88 -11.30 -1.81
CA CYS A 119 -19.50 -10.51 -2.87
C CYS A 119 -19.85 -11.47 -4.00
N GLU A 120 -20.96 -12.23 -3.86
CA GLU A 120 -21.44 -13.19 -4.89
C GLU A 120 -21.84 -12.52 -6.22
N ALA A 121 -21.82 -11.19 -6.33
CA ALA A 121 -22.16 -10.45 -7.54
C ALA A 121 -21.27 -10.81 -8.73
N CYS A 122 -20.07 -11.27 -8.47
CA CYS A 122 -19.16 -11.74 -9.52
C CYS A 122 -19.25 -13.26 -9.77
N ALA A 123 -19.96 -14.04 -8.95
CA ALA A 123 -20.08 -15.48 -9.09
C ALA A 123 -21.12 -15.93 -10.13
N ASP A 124 -22.10 -15.08 -10.45
CA ASP A 124 -23.05 -15.39 -11.50
C ASP A 124 -22.45 -15.01 -12.86
N GLY A 125 -21.77 -15.93 -13.52
CA GLY A 125 -21.32 -16.04 -14.90
C GLY A 125 -21.73 -15.08 -16.02
N ALA A 126 -22.41 -14.00 -15.66
CA ALA A 126 -22.64 -12.84 -16.52
C ALA A 126 -21.40 -11.95 -16.43
N THR A 127 -20.51 -12.13 -17.37
CA THR A 127 -19.34 -11.26 -17.61
C THR A 127 -19.67 -9.78 -17.31
N PRO A 128 -19.24 -9.21 -16.15
CA PRO A 128 -19.37 -7.78 -15.89
C PRO A 128 -18.52 -6.93 -16.83
N GLN A 129 -17.66 -7.57 -17.59
CA GLN A 129 -16.55 -7.00 -18.32
C GLN A 129 -16.90 -6.20 -19.55
N ARG A 130 -18.05 -6.41 -20.17
CA ARG A 130 -18.43 -5.61 -21.33
C ARG A 130 -19.31 -4.41 -21.01
N ALA A 131 -19.86 -4.34 -19.81
CA ALA A 131 -20.75 -3.24 -19.44
C ALA A 131 -20.04 -2.15 -18.60
N MET A 132 -18.85 -2.40 -18.08
CA MET A 132 -18.10 -1.44 -17.26
C MET A 132 -16.97 -0.72 -18.02
N LEU A 133 -16.69 -1.11 -19.24
CA LEU A 133 -15.94 -0.28 -20.16
C LEU A 133 -16.94 0.62 -20.89
N PRO A 134 -16.69 1.93 -21.02
CA PRO A 134 -17.52 2.77 -21.86
C PRO A 134 -17.60 2.12 -23.24
N THR A 135 -18.81 1.85 -23.70
CA THR A 135 -19.12 1.10 -24.93
C THR A 135 -18.66 1.81 -26.21
N ARG A 136 -17.94 2.89 -26.12
CA ARG A 136 -17.25 3.58 -27.19
C ARG A 136 -15.95 4.19 -26.68
N LEU A 137 -14.93 3.37 -26.59
CA LEU A 137 -13.59 3.87 -26.83
C LEU A 137 -13.54 4.26 -28.30
N ALA A 138 -12.99 5.44 -28.59
CA ALA A 138 -12.76 5.84 -29.97
C ALA A 138 -11.89 4.77 -30.67
N PRO A 139 -12.08 4.50 -31.97
CA PRO A 139 -11.21 3.59 -32.71
C PRO A 139 -9.75 4.06 -32.54
N GLY A 140 -8.91 3.26 -31.94
CA GLY A 140 -7.52 3.60 -31.62
C GLY A 140 -7.22 3.84 -30.14
N THR A 141 -8.22 3.84 -29.25
CA THR A 141 -7.94 3.83 -27.82
C THR A 141 -7.41 2.44 -27.46
N ILE A 142 -6.10 2.32 -27.39
CA ILE A 142 -5.43 1.15 -26.83
C ILE A 142 -5.84 1.12 -25.37
N LEU A 143 -6.51 0.05 -24.96
CA LEU A 143 -6.71 -0.21 -23.54
C LEU A 143 -5.34 -0.12 -22.88
N ALA A 144 -5.24 0.51 -21.75
CA ALA A 144 -4.01 0.65 -20.95
C ALA A 144 -3.26 -0.69 -20.67
N GLU A 145 -3.74 -1.76 -21.25
CA GLU A 145 -3.19 -3.11 -21.21
C GLU A 145 -1.86 -3.26 -21.97
N GLU A 146 -1.60 -2.49 -23.00
CA GLU A 146 -0.35 -2.61 -23.77
C GLU A 146 0.76 -1.69 -23.26
N SER A 147 0.45 -0.75 -22.38
CA SER A 147 1.35 0.30 -21.92
C SER A 147 1.84 0.18 -20.48
N LEU A 148 1.59 -0.95 -19.79
CA LEU A 148 2.24 -1.15 -18.50
C LEU A 148 3.75 -1.29 -18.69
N PRO A 149 4.58 -0.60 -17.89
CA PRO A 149 6.04 -0.74 -17.93
C PRO A 149 6.43 -2.22 -17.89
N SER A 150 7.55 -2.59 -18.51
CA SER A 150 8.06 -3.95 -18.39
C SER A 150 8.09 -4.34 -16.91
N GLU A 151 7.81 -5.59 -16.58
CA GLU A 151 7.74 -6.08 -15.18
C GLU A 151 8.94 -5.64 -14.31
N ASP A 152 10.07 -5.35 -14.95
CA ASP A 152 11.32 -4.96 -14.32
C ASP A 152 11.43 -3.46 -13.96
N LYS A 153 10.43 -2.63 -14.31
CA LYS A 153 10.52 -1.17 -14.19
C LYS A 153 9.37 -0.52 -13.40
N ARG A 154 8.54 -1.29 -12.71
CA ARG A 154 7.43 -0.74 -11.93
C ARG A 154 7.94 -0.22 -10.59
N VAL A 155 7.69 1.04 -10.32
CA VAL A 155 8.04 1.70 -9.04
C VAL A 155 6.77 2.29 -8.44
N LEU A 156 6.59 2.14 -7.14
CA LEU A 156 5.52 2.82 -6.43
C LEU A 156 5.75 4.32 -6.45
N TYR A 157 4.72 5.05 -6.83
CA TYR A 157 4.79 6.50 -6.96
C TYR A 157 4.64 7.15 -5.58
N ASN A 158 5.67 7.81 -5.11
CA ASN A 158 5.64 8.59 -3.88
C ASN A 158 5.02 9.96 -4.13
N VAL A 159 4.02 10.31 -3.34
CA VAL A 159 3.30 11.58 -3.43
C VAL A 159 3.49 12.35 -2.14
N HIS A 160 4.16 13.49 -2.23
CA HIS A 160 4.43 14.36 -1.09
C HIS A 160 3.29 15.37 -0.84
N VAL A 161 2.05 14.94 -1.05
CA VAL A 161 0.86 15.75 -0.77
C VAL A 161 -0.24 14.89 -0.17
N LEU A 162 -0.82 15.36 0.92
CA LEU A 162 -2.01 14.76 1.52
C LEU A 162 -3.25 15.29 0.79
N ARG A 163 -4.00 14.40 0.13
CA ARG A 163 -5.18 14.78 -0.66
C ARG A 163 -6.46 14.61 0.13
N THR A 164 -7.31 15.62 0.08
CA THR A 164 -8.63 15.58 0.68
C THR A 164 -9.70 15.57 -0.40
N PHE A 165 -10.54 14.53 -0.40
CA PHE A 165 -11.68 14.37 -1.28
C PHE A 165 -12.98 14.69 -0.55
N ARG A 166 -13.90 15.41 -1.22
CA ARG A 166 -15.24 15.67 -0.72
C ARG A 166 -16.12 14.44 -0.98
N LEU A 167 -16.52 13.76 0.09
CA LEU A 167 -17.28 12.53 0.05
C LEU A 167 -18.77 12.80 0.32
N ALA A 168 -19.62 12.58 -0.67
CA ALA A 168 -21.05 12.63 -0.52
C ALA A 168 -21.59 11.24 -0.17
N MET A 169 -22.27 11.11 0.96
CA MET A 169 -22.94 9.87 1.37
C MET A 169 -24.46 10.06 1.28
N LEU A 170 -25.11 9.39 0.35
CA LEU A 170 -26.57 9.40 0.22
C LEU A 170 -27.16 8.31 1.09
N ILE A 171 -27.82 8.70 2.17
CA ILE A 171 -28.59 7.81 3.04
C ILE A 171 -30.04 7.82 2.55
N ASP A 172 -30.43 6.80 1.76
CA ASP A 172 -31.80 6.74 1.25
C ASP A 172 -32.80 6.32 2.33
N TYR A 173 -34.09 6.58 2.13
CA TYR A 173 -35.13 6.42 3.15
C TYR A 173 -35.18 5.00 3.72
N SER A 174 -35.05 3.99 2.88
CA SER A 174 -35.05 2.59 3.31
C SER A 174 -33.92 2.28 4.31
N PHE A 175 -32.74 2.80 4.07
CA PHE A 175 -31.58 2.65 4.97
C PHE A 175 -31.75 3.52 6.22
N TYR A 176 -32.20 4.77 6.06
CA TYR A 176 -32.48 5.69 7.16
C TYR A 176 -33.49 5.08 8.16
N LYS A 177 -34.61 4.55 7.65
CA LYS A 177 -35.64 3.92 8.46
C LYS A 177 -35.17 2.62 9.13
N GLY A 178 -34.42 1.78 8.40
CA GLY A 178 -33.94 0.48 8.86
C GLY A 178 -32.70 0.59 9.74
N HIS A 179 -31.56 0.89 9.15
CA HIS A 179 -30.25 0.90 9.82
C HIS A 179 -30.14 2.06 10.82
N CYS A 180 -30.54 3.27 10.43
CA CYS A 180 -30.49 4.45 11.30
C CYS A 180 -31.72 4.61 12.20
N GLN A 181 -32.64 3.65 12.23
CA GLN A 181 -33.84 3.61 13.07
C GLN A 181 -34.71 4.87 12.91
N GLY A 182 -34.66 5.57 11.78
CA GLY A 182 -35.34 6.82 11.53
C GLY A 182 -34.84 7.99 12.39
N ARG A 183 -33.58 7.94 12.84
CA ARG A 183 -32.94 8.96 13.69
C ARG A 183 -31.83 9.67 12.93
N MET A 184 -31.92 10.99 12.85
CA MET A 184 -30.92 11.81 12.15
C MET A 184 -29.53 11.69 12.79
N GLU A 185 -29.48 11.68 14.11
CA GLU A 185 -28.24 11.55 14.87
C GLU A 185 -27.52 10.23 14.60
N LEU A 186 -28.25 9.13 14.44
CA LEU A 186 -27.66 7.84 14.07
C LEU A 186 -27.16 7.84 12.63
N ALA A 187 -27.87 8.47 11.70
CA ALA A 187 -27.39 8.61 10.33
C ALA A 187 -26.08 9.41 10.28
N LYS A 188 -26.00 10.53 10.99
CA LYS A 188 -24.79 11.35 11.09
C LYS A 188 -23.65 10.62 11.81
N ALA A 189 -23.94 9.90 12.90
CA ALA A 189 -22.96 9.08 13.61
C ALA A 189 -22.38 7.96 12.70
N PHE A 190 -23.22 7.29 11.91
CA PHE A 190 -22.81 6.30 10.92
C PHE A 190 -21.90 6.92 9.85
N MET A 191 -22.29 8.05 9.23
CA MET A 191 -21.48 8.73 8.23
C MET A 191 -20.11 9.14 8.78
N THR A 192 -20.09 9.67 10.00
CA THR A 192 -18.86 10.10 10.67
C THR A 192 -17.97 8.91 11.02
N ASP A 193 -18.54 7.78 11.43
CA ASP A 193 -17.79 6.55 11.71
C ASP A 193 -17.15 5.98 10.44
N ILE A 194 -17.87 5.97 9.31
CA ILE A 194 -17.32 5.56 8.01
C ILE A 194 -16.19 6.49 7.58
N GLN A 195 -16.37 7.82 7.66
CA GLN A 195 -15.31 8.78 7.37
C GLN A 195 -14.05 8.49 8.18
N THR A 196 -14.20 8.25 9.48
CA THR A 196 -13.09 8.01 10.39
C THR A 196 -12.30 6.76 9.99
N LYS A 197 -12.99 5.67 9.69
CA LYS A 197 -12.36 4.42 9.23
C LYS A 197 -11.68 4.58 7.86
N LEU A 198 -12.32 5.27 6.93
CA LEU A 198 -11.73 5.56 5.62
C LEU A 198 -10.45 6.39 5.76
N ASN A 199 -10.49 7.43 6.58
CA ASN A 199 -9.34 8.30 6.82
C ASN A 199 -8.19 7.57 7.52
N GLU A 200 -8.49 6.64 8.43
CA GLU A 200 -7.47 5.83 9.08
C GLU A 200 -6.74 4.90 8.07
N VAL A 201 -7.49 4.19 7.22
CA VAL A 201 -6.87 3.27 6.25
C VAL A 201 -6.26 4.02 5.07
N CYS A 202 -7.03 4.90 4.42
CA CYS A 202 -6.55 5.58 3.22
C CYS A 202 -5.49 6.64 3.53
N GLY A 203 -5.55 7.28 4.72
CA GLY A 203 -4.51 8.19 5.18
C GLY A 203 -3.19 7.50 5.39
N ARG A 204 -3.20 6.33 6.02
CA ARG A 204 -2.01 5.52 6.33
C ARG A 204 -1.38 4.88 5.09
N GLU A 205 -2.18 4.50 4.09
CA GLU A 205 -1.70 3.68 2.97
C GLU A 205 -1.65 4.41 1.63
N LEU A 206 -2.48 5.44 1.45
CA LEU A 206 -2.60 6.14 0.18
C LEU A 206 -2.25 7.64 0.27
N GLY A 207 -2.23 8.22 1.47
CA GLY A 207 -2.12 9.65 1.65
C GLY A 207 -3.41 10.40 1.28
N TYR A 208 -4.57 9.77 1.49
CA TYR A 208 -5.89 10.32 1.17
C TYR A 208 -6.74 10.51 2.42
N GLN A 209 -7.46 11.62 2.43
CA GLN A 209 -8.44 11.98 3.43
C GLN A 209 -9.78 12.23 2.74
N PHE A 210 -10.84 12.03 3.48
CA PHE A 210 -12.21 12.30 3.04
C PHE A 210 -12.87 13.26 4.00
N GLU A 211 -13.50 14.31 3.46
CA GLU A 211 -14.39 15.21 4.20
C GLU A 211 -15.82 14.97 3.74
N LEU A 212 -16.73 14.84 4.68
CA LEU A 212 -18.15 14.67 4.37
C LEU A 212 -18.73 15.93 3.74
N VAL A 213 -19.50 15.75 2.70
CA VAL A 213 -20.39 16.79 2.21
C VAL A 213 -21.58 16.87 3.16
N ASP A 214 -21.58 17.89 4.02
CA ASP A 214 -22.67 18.12 4.98
C ASP A 214 -23.82 18.84 4.30
N ASP A 215 -24.65 18.11 3.58
CA ASP A 215 -25.87 18.61 2.95
C ASP A 215 -27.07 17.79 3.41
N PRO A 216 -28.07 18.41 4.08
CA PRO A 216 -29.21 17.69 4.61
C PRO A 216 -30.05 16.96 3.53
N ARG A 217 -29.90 17.37 2.26
CA ARG A 217 -30.58 16.69 1.14
C ARG A 217 -30.03 15.27 0.88
N LEU A 218 -28.85 14.96 1.39
CA LEU A 218 -28.24 13.63 1.28
C LEU A 218 -28.84 12.59 2.23
N ILE A 219 -29.63 13.02 3.25
CA ILE A 219 -30.33 12.10 4.16
C ILE A 219 -31.84 12.19 3.90
N ARG A 220 -32.40 11.11 3.34
CA ARG A 220 -33.82 11.04 2.93
C ARG A 220 -34.65 10.57 4.12
N VAL A 221 -35.31 11.50 4.79
CA VAL A 221 -36.03 11.26 6.07
C VAL A 221 -37.46 10.81 5.90
N ALA A 222 -38.05 10.99 4.73
CA ALA A 222 -39.44 10.67 4.46
C ALA A 222 -39.60 9.73 3.26
N GLU A 223 -40.52 8.79 3.31
CA GLU A 223 -40.80 7.80 2.25
C GLU A 223 -41.04 8.44 0.87
N LYS A 224 -41.75 9.58 0.81
CA LYS A 224 -41.95 10.32 -0.45
C LYS A 224 -40.66 10.89 -1.05
N GLU A 225 -39.58 10.87 -0.31
CA GLU A 225 -38.25 11.36 -0.70
C GLU A 225 -37.31 10.22 -1.11
N GLU A 226 -37.71 8.97 -0.96
CA GLU A 226 -36.95 7.78 -1.35
C GLU A 226 -36.61 7.85 -2.84
N ILE A 227 -35.34 7.66 -3.16
CA ILE A 227 -34.80 7.71 -4.52
C ILE A 227 -34.83 6.32 -5.13
N TYR A 228 -34.60 5.31 -4.32
CA TYR A 228 -34.42 3.92 -4.74
C TYR A 228 -35.42 2.99 -4.05
N PRO A 229 -36.71 3.09 -4.39
CA PRO A 229 -37.78 2.27 -3.79
C PRO A 229 -37.66 0.79 -4.22
N ASP A 230 -38.42 -0.07 -3.55
CA ASP A 230 -38.61 -1.48 -3.90
C ASP A 230 -37.35 -2.35 -3.84
N LYS A 231 -36.40 -2.00 -3.01
CA LYS A 231 -35.13 -2.71 -2.84
C LYS A 231 -34.46 -2.96 -4.19
N PRO A 232 -33.88 -1.96 -4.81
CA PRO A 232 -33.25 -2.06 -6.12
C PRO A 232 -32.06 -3.02 -6.12
N LEU A 233 -31.65 -3.48 -7.30
CA LEU A 233 -30.36 -4.13 -7.48
C LEU A 233 -29.24 -3.09 -7.43
N VAL A 234 -28.10 -3.39 -6.81
CA VAL A 234 -26.94 -2.49 -6.76
C VAL A 234 -26.51 -1.99 -8.13
N ARG A 235 -26.60 -2.84 -9.18
CA ARG A 235 -26.28 -2.45 -10.56
C ARG A 235 -27.19 -1.34 -11.11
N THR A 236 -28.43 -1.32 -10.72
CA THR A 236 -29.37 -0.26 -11.14
C THR A 236 -28.97 1.04 -10.47
N VAL A 237 -28.64 0.99 -9.19
CA VAL A 237 -28.28 2.16 -8.39
C VAL A 237 -26.96 2.76 -8.87
N VAL A 238 -25.92 1.98 -9.04
CA VAL A 238 -24.58 2.48 -9.44
C VAL A 238 -24.62 3.25 -10.75
N ASN A 239 -25.45 2.83 -11.70
CA ASN A 239 -25.59 3.48 -13.01
C ASN A 239 -26.38 4.81 -12.96
N THR A 240 -27.13 5.09 -11.91
CA THR A 240 -27.96 6.29 -11.76
C THR A 240 -27.54 7.17 -10.59
N ALA A 241 -26.62 6.70 -9.76
CA ALA A 241 -26.21 7.38 -8.53
C ALA A 241 -25.61 8.77 -8.81
N THR A 242 -24.76 8.88 -9.82
CA THR A 242 -24.16 10.16 -10.18
C THR A 242 -25.20 11.21 -10.55
N ASP A 243 -26.21 10.84 -11.35
CA ASP A 243 -27.31 11.72 -11.69
C ASP A 243 -28.13 12.12 -10.47
N ALA A 244 -28.31 11.19 -9.52
CA ALA A 244 -29.00 11.48 -8.26
C ALA A 244 -28.22 12.51 -7.43
N PHE A 245 -26.91 12.33 -7.26
CA PHE A 245 -26.05 13.30 -6.57
C PHE A 245 -26.06 14.67 -7.27
N ASN A 246 -25.85 14.70 -8.58
CA ASN A 246 -25.84 15.93 -9.36
C ASN A 246 -27.16 16.70 -9.22
N LYS A 247 -28.29 15.98 -9.22
CA LYS A 247 -29.61 16.58 -9.01
C LYS A 247 -29.81 17.11 -7.60
N LEU A 248 -29.28 16.41 -6.59
CA LEU A 248 -29.46 16.77 -5.19
C LEU A 248 -28.58 17.94 -4.79
N ILE A 249 -27.31 17.87 -5.09
CA ILE A 249 -26.30 18.77 -4.53
C ILE A 249 -25.48 19.54 -5.57
N GLY A 250 -25.53 19.20 -6.85
CA GLY A 250 -24.71 19.77 -7.92
C GLY A 250 -23.42 18.99 -8.15
N GLU A 251 -22.99 18.88 -9.39
CA GLU A 251 -21.80 18.14 -9.80
C GLU A 251 -20.52 18.70 -9.16
N GLU A 252 -20.44 20.00 -8.97
CA GLU A 252 -19.27 20.73 -8.46
C GLU A 252 -19.04 20.54 -6.95
N ASN A 253 -19.98 19.97 -6.22
CA ASN A 253 -19.98 19.99 -4.75
C ASN A 253 -19.46 18.70 -4.10
N TYR A 254 -19.03 17.71 -4.89
CA TYR A 254 -18.46 16.47 -4.38
C TYR A 254 -17.42 15.89 -5.33
N ASP A 255 -16.57 15.00 -4.82
CA ASP A 255 -15.48 14.34 -5.57
C ASP A 255 -15.72 12.83 -5.67
N ALA A 256 -16.39 12.25 -4.68
CA ALA A 256 -16.82 10.86 -4.62
C ALA A 256 -18.20 10.76 -3.99
N GLY A 257 -19.04 9.83 -4.45
CA GLY A 257 -20.36 9.59 -3.87
C GLY A 257 -20.60 8.13 -3.56
N ILE A 258 -21.15 7.83 -2.38
CA ILE A 258 -21.56 6.48 -1.95
C ILE A 258 -23.05 6.48 -1.61
N VAL A 259 -23.80 5.53 -2.16
CA VAL A 259 -25.23 5.36 -1.88
C VAL A 259 -25.44 4.21 -0.89
N PHE A 260 -26.22 4.51 0.15
CA PHE A 260 -26.69 3.53 1.13
C PHE A 260 -28.21 3.40 1.02
N ALA A 261 -28.68 2.22 0.64
CA ALA A 261 -30.08 1.85 0.56
C ALA A 261 -30.24 0.37 0.97
N VAL A 262 -31.47 -0.10 1.11
CA VAL A 262 -31.70 -1.53 1.31
C VAL A 262 -31.80 -2.20 -0.06
N TYR A 263 -30.78 -2.96 -0.40
CA TYR A 263 -30.67 -3.63 -1.70
C TYR A 263 -31.31 -5.02 -1.69
N LYS A 264 -31.69 -5.49 -2.89
CA LYS A 264 -32.22 -6.84 -3.08
C LYS A 264 -31.12 -7.89 -3.02
N ASP A 265 -29.95 -7.55 -3.50
CA ASP A 265 -28.78 -8.43 -3.62
C ASP A 265 -27.71 -8.19 -2.54
N ASN A 266 -27.94 -7.21 -1.64
CA ASN A 266 -27.13 -6.91 -0.44
C ASN A 266 -25.61 -6.96 -0.69
N ARG A 267 -25.14 -6.23 -1.72
CA ARG A 267 -23.77 -6.24 -2.23
C ARG A 267 -23.26 -4.83 -2.39
N GLY A 268 -21.95 -4.71 -2.72
CA GLY A 268 -21.34 -3.49 -3.22
C GLY A 268 -21.15 -3.53 -4.73
N LEU A 269 -21.03 -2.36 -5.34
CA LEU A 269 -20.61 -2.19 -6.73
C LEU A 269 -20.15 -0.75 -6.95
N ALA A 270 -19.04 -0.56 -7.67
CA ALA A 270 -18.56 0.76 -8.03
C ALA A 270 -18.06 0.83 -9.48
N HIS A 271 -18.03 2.05 -10.04
CA HIS A 271 -17.35 2.32 -11.29
C HIS A 271 -15.82 2.36 -11.07
N LEU A 272 -15.07 1.71 -11.96
CA LEU A 272 -13.62 1.59 -11.82
C LEU A 272 -12.92 2.89 -12.23
N GLY A 273 -12.18 3.51 -11.29
CA GLY A 273 -11.33 4.66 -11.56
C GLY A 273 -12.09 5.93 -11.92
N GLU A 274 -13.25 6.14 -11.34
CA GLU A 274 -14.14 7.28 -11.62
C GLU A 274 -14.16 8.31 -10.49
N ILE A 275 -13.28 8.22 -9.51
CA ILE A 275 -13.16 9.27 -8.49
C ILE A 275 -12.91 10.62 -9.19
N THR A 276 -13.66 11.66 -8.84
CA THR A 276 -13.69 12.96 -9.52
C THR A 276 -14.08 12.93 -11.00
N GLY A 277 -14.29 11.72 -11.56
CA GLY A 277 -14.70 11.51 -12.96
C GLY A 277 -16.19 11.79 -13.23
N LYS A 278 -16.64 11.45 -14.44
CA LYS A 278 -18.04 11.66 -14.85
C LYS A 278 -19.02 10.78 -14.10
N LEU A 279 -18.58 9.64 -13.57
CA LEU A 279 -19.39 8.68 -12.82
C LEU A 279 -19.01 8.61 -11.35
N LYS A 280 -18.45 9.69 -10.80
CA LYS A 280 -17.92 9.79 -9.44
C LYS A 280 -18.92 9.52 -8.31
N GLY A 281 -20.21 9.60 -8.56
CA GLY A 281 -21.27 9.17 -7.64
C GLY A 281 -21.58 7.68 -7.68
N GLY A 282 -20.98 6.94 -8.61
CA GLY A 282 -21.26 5.54 -8.87
C GLY A 282 -20.50 4.58 -7.94
N CYS A 283 -20.74 4.69 -6.64
CA CYS A 283 -20.34 3.72 -5.63
C CYS A 283 -21.54 3.37 -4.75
N VAL A 284 -21.76 2.09 -4.54
CA VAL A 284 -22.92 1.54 -3.81
C VAL A 284 -22.38 0.50 -2.84
N ALA A 285 -22.77 0.60 -1.57
CA ALA A 285 -22.34 -0.35 -0.55
C ALA A 285 -23.45 -0.60 0.48
N ASN A 286 -23.39 -1.72 1.18
CA ASN A 286 -24.13 -1.93 2.42
C ASN A 286 -23.40 -1.25 3.61
N GLU A 287 -23.83 -1.53 4.86
CA GLU A 287 -23.23 -0.96 6.07
C GLU A 287 -21.87 -1.52 6.46
N GLU A 288 -21.43 -2.60 5.83
CA GLU A 288 -20.16 -3.27 6.17
C GLU A 288 -18.96 -2.45 5.69
N PHE A 289 -18.13 -1.99 6.61
CA PHE A 289 -16.97 -1.14 6.29
C PHE A 289 -16.05 -1.75 5.24
N TYR A 290 -15.85 -3.06 5.31
CA TYR A 290 -15.06 -3.78 4.32
C TYR A 290 -15.58 -3.56 2.88
N ILE A 291 -16.89 -3.71 2.66
CA ILE A 291 -17.50 -3.51 1.34
C ILE A 291 -17.37 -2.05 0.92
N ILE A 292 -17.60 -1.11 1.85
CA ILE A 292 -17.46 0.33 1.58
C ILE A 292 -16.04 0.66 1.09
N LEU A 293 -15.02 0.18 1.81
CA LEU A 293 -13.62 0.42 1.46
C LEU A 293 -13.21 -0.27 0.15
N HIS A 294 -13.73 -1.49 -0.10
CA HIS A 294 -13.52 -2.24 -1.34
C HIS A 294 -14.08 -1.48 -2.56
N GLU A 295 -15.35 -1.08 -2.48
CA GLU A 295 -16.01 -0.36 -3.57
C GLU A 295 -15.38 1.04 -3.80
N LEU A 296 -14.99 1.72 -2.72
CA LEU A 296 -14.23 2.95 -2.85
C LEU A 296 -12.85 2.71 -3.50
N GLY A 297 -12.20 1.58 -3.21
CA GLY A 297 -10.97 1.15 -3.86
C GLY A 297 -11.14 0.99 -5.39
N HIS A 298 -12.29 0.47 -5.85
CA HIS A 298 -12.63 0.46 -7.27
C HIS A 298 -12.79 1.88 -7.82
N LEU A 299 -13.52 2.73 -7.12
CA LEU A 299 -13.70 4.12 -7.55
C LEU A 299 -12.36 4.86 -7.66
N LEU A 300 -11.40 4.56 -6.75
CA LEU A 300 -10.02 5.05 -6.80
C LEU A 300 -9.18 4.45 -7.93
N GLY A 301 -9.61 3.35 -8.54
CA GLY A 301 -8.98 2.77 -9.74
C GLY A 301 -8.32 1.41 -9.57
N SER A 302 -8.42 0.77 -8.42
CA SER A 302 -7.90 -0.58 -8.24
C SER A 302 -8.90 -1.63 -8.73
N ALA A 303 -8.44 -2.53 -9.59
CA ALA A 303 -9.18 -3.74 -9.94
C ALA A 303 -9.01 -4.82 -8.86
N HIS A 304 -9.79 -5.90 -8.95
CA HIS A 304 -9.60 -7.07 -8.08
C HIS A 304 -8.21 -7.66 -8.21
N THR A 305 -7.65 -8.13 -7.07
CA THR A 305 -6.32 -8.78 -7.02
C THR A 305 -6.37 -10.28 -7.20
N PHE A 306 -7.54 -10.89 -7.37
CA PHE A 306 -7.77 -12.32 -7.42
C PHE A 306 -8.60 -12.73 -8.63
N THR A 307 -8.64 -14.05 -8.92
CA THR A 307 -9.49 -14.63 -9.95
C THR A 307 -10.44 -15.67 -9.38
N ILE A 308 -11.74 -15.39 -9.43
CA ILE A 308 -12.76 -16.43 -9.34
C ILE A 308 -13.55 -16.41 -10.65
N GLY A 309 -13.71 -17.59 -11.29
CA GLY A 309 -14.66 -17.75 -12.36
C GLY A 309 -14.36 -17.08 -13.70
N GLY A 310 -13.09 -16.94 -14.09
CA GLY A 310 -12.72 -16.51 -15.45
C GLY A 310 -12.84 -15.02 -15.71
N ALA A 311 -12.91 -14.20 -14.67
CA ALA A 311 -12.83 -12.76 -14.79
C ALA A 311 -11.43 -12.33 -15.27
N THR A 312 -11.34 -11.53 -16.31
CA THR A 312 -10.11 -10.97 -16.86
C THR A 312 -9.73 -9.71 -16.06
N ALA A 313 -9.34 -9.83 -14.83
CA ALA A 313 -8.81 -8.68 -14.11
C ALA A 313 -7.37 -8.41 -14.54
N SER A 314 -7.04 -7.15 -14.69
CA SER A 314 -5.73 -6.68 -15.16
C SER A 314 -4.61 -6.80 -14.12
N SER A 315 -4.89 -7.27 -12.91
CA SER A 315 -3.97 -7.20 -11.78
C SER A 315 -4.01 -8.39 -10.84
N PHE A 316 -4.06 -9.62 -11.39
CA PHE A 316 -4.01 -10.82 -10.55
C PHE A 316 -2.68 -10.98 -9.84
N THR A 317 -2.70 -10.83 -8.53
CA THR A 317 -1.52 -10.98 -7.70
C THR A 317 -1.76 -11.87 -6.48
N GLU A 318 -3.02 -12.20 -6.17
CA GLU A 318 -3.39 -13.01 -5.02
C GLU A 318 -4.12 -14.29 -5.42
N PRO A 319 -3.97 -15.38 -4.64
CA PRO A 319 -4.67 -16.65 -4.86
C PRO A 319 -6.09 -16.63 -4.30
N ASP A 320 -6.94 -17.50 -4.80
CA ASP A 320 -8.30 -17.77 -4.32
C ASP A 320 -9.10 -16.47 -4.14
N ARG A 321 -9.59 -16.22 -2.95
CA ARG A 321 -10.30 -15.00 -2.58
C ARG A 321 -9.39 -13.85 -2.14
N GLY A 322 -8.07 -14.10 -2.05
CA GLY A 322 -7.07 -13.13 -1.62
C GLY A 322 -7.14 -12.77 -0.14
N ASN A 323 -6.27 -11.85 0.29
CA ASN A 323 -6.16 -11.37 1.66
C ASN A 323 -6.25 -9.86 1.79
N SER A 324 -6.00 -9.10 0.72
CA SER A 324 -6.06 -7.64 0.73
C SER A 324 -7.47 -7.12 0.47
N ILE A 325 -7.68 -5.81 0.68
CA ILE A 325 -9.01 -5.19 0.54
C ILE A 325 -9.61 -5.33 -0.86
N MET A 326 -8.78 -5.33 -1.90
CA MET A 326 -9.26 -5.50 -3.28
C MET A 326 -9.45 -6.96 -3.69
N SER A 327 -9.53 -7.85 -2.72
CA SER A 327 -9.88 -9.26 -2.86
C SER A 327 -11.23 -9.56 -2.20
N TYR A 328 -11.66 -10.83 -2.18
CA TYR A 328 -12.88 -11.23 -1.45
C TYR A 328 -12.56 -11.85 -0.08
N ILE A 329 -11.42 -11.55 0.41
CA ILE A 329 -10.85 -11.81 1.72
C ILE A 329 -11.12 -13.19 2.31
N ASN A 330 -10.03 -13.98 2.38
CA ASN A 330 -9.95 -15.13 3.27
C ASN A 330 -9.55 -14.71 4.71
N ASP A 331 -9.00 -13.51 4.86
CA ASP A 331 -8.66 -12.91 6.15
C ASP A 331 -9.71 -11.84 6.53
N PRO A 332 -10.53 -12.05 7.55
CA PRO A 332 -11.54 -11.09 8.00
C PRO A 332 -10.97 -9.73 8.47
N TYR A 333 -9.66 -9.56 8.44
CA TYR A 333 -8.95 -8.34 8.80
C TYR A 333 -8.28 -7.63 7.63
N GLY A 334 -8.60 -7.96 6.41
CA GLY A 334 -8.04 -7.36 5.20
C GLY A 334 -8.36 -5.88 5.03
N THR A 335 -8.02 -5.08 6.03
CA THR A 335 -8.10 -3.61 5.97
C THR A 335 -6.78 -3.02 5.51
N TYR A 336 -6.18 -3.58 4.45
CA TYR A 336 -4.97 -3.06 3.83
C TYR A 336 -5.02 -3.24 2.31
N PHE A 337 -4.40 -2.33 1.58
CA PHE A 337 -4.17 -2.48 0.16
C PHE A 337 -2.87 -3.24 -0.10
N SER A 338 -2.88 -4.14 -1.09
CA SER A 338 -1.63 -4.74 -1.55
C SER A 338 -0.78 -3.71 -2.28
N LEU A 339 0.55 -3.88 -2.32
CA LEU A 339 1.45 -3.01 -3.09
C LEU A 339 1.00 -2.85 -4.55
N PRO A 340 0.58 -3.90 -5.27
CA PRO A 340 0.00 -3.77 -6.60
C PRO A 340 -1.26 -2.89 -6.65
N SER A 341 -2.12 -2.95 -5.64
CA SER A 341 -3.32 -2.10 -5.57
C SER A 341 -2.96 -0.63 -5.33
N ILE A 342 -2.04 -0.37 -4.39
CA ILE A 342 -1.52 0.98 -4.12
C ILE A 342 -0.89 1.57 -5.39
N TYR A 343 -0.07 0.80 -6.08
CA TYR A 343 0.53 1.19 -7.36
C TYR A 343 -0.55 1.61 -8.38
N THR A 344 -1.59 0.80 -8.54
CA THR A 344 -2.65 1.09 -9.52
C THR A 344 -3.46 2.34 -9.14
N ILE A 345 -3.78 2.50 -7.86
CA ILE A 345 -4.49 3.67 -7.34
C ILE A 345 -3.65 4.94 -7.55
N HIS A 346 -2.38 4.91 -7.12
CA HIS A 346 -1.50 6.07 -7.26
C HIS A 346 -1.27 6.46 -8.72
N ASN A 347 -1.11 5.50 -9.61
CA ASN A 347 -0.99 5.79 -11.04
C ASN A 347 -2.22 6.49 -11.60
N ARG A 348 -3.42 6.13 -11.14
CA ARG A 348 -4.63 6.79 -11.60
C ARG A 348 -4.88 8.17 -11.01
N THR A 349 -4.51 8.36 -9.75
CA THR A 349 -4.82 9.60 -9.02
C THR A 349 -3.68 10.61 -9.04
N ASN A 350 -2.41 10.16 -9.17
CA ASN A 350 -1.23 10.99 -8.96
C ASN A 350 -0.34 11.21 -10.18
N LEU A 351 -0.42 10.40 -11.21
CA LEU A 351 0.25 10.70 -12.50
C LEU A 351 -0.15 12.07 -13.05
N HIS A 352 -1.32 12.53 -12.66
CA HIS A 352 -1.82 13.84 -13.03
C HIS A 352 -0.96 15.00 -12.51
N ASP A 353 -0.45 14.94 -11.27
CA ASP A 353 0.23 16.07 -10.65
C ASP A 353 1.68 16.25 -11.09
N ALA A 354 2.35 15.16 -11.35
CA ALA A 354 3.70 15.23 -11.92
C ALA A 354 3.71 15.95 -13.28
N TYR A 355 2.55 16.01 -13.95
CA TYR A 355 2.39 16.52 -15.28
C TYR A 355 1.81 17.93 -15.36
N TYR A 356 1.08 18.39 -14.35
CA TYR A 356 0.17 19.54 -14.46
C TYR A 356 0.26 20.55 -13.34
N ALA A 357 1.43 20.85 -12.85
CA ALA A 357 1.59 22.05 -11.99
C ALA A 357 1.10 23.34 -12.70
N ASP A 358 0.81 23.31 -14.01
CA ASP A 358 0.32 24.45 -14.75
C ASP A 358 -0.89 24.11 -15.65
N LYS A 359 -1.98 24.76 -15.35
CA LYS A 359 -3.26 25.09 -16.03
C LYS A 359 -3.80 24.31 -17.24
N ALA A 360 -3.13 23.32 -17.82
CA ALA A 360 -3.62 22.58 -18.98
C ALA A 360 -4.27 21.23 -18.58
N ARG A 361 -5.17 21.25 -17.61
CA ARG A 361 -5.84 20.07 -17.03
C ARG A 361 -6.76 19.29 -17.98
N THR A 362 -6.88 19.64 -19.23
CA THR A 362 -7.99 19.20 -20.08
C THR A 362 -7.65 18.17 -21.14
N GLN A 363 -6.43 17.67 -21.27
CA GLN A 363 -6.07 16.90 -22.47
C GLN A 363 -5.26 15.60 -22.30
N LEU A 364 -5.16 15.01 -21.12
CA LEU A 364 -4.75 13.60 -21.07
C LEU A 364 -5.98 12.70 -20.99
N VAL A 365 -6.47 12.41 -22.17
CA VAL A 365 -7.52 11.42 -22.37
C VAL A 365 -6.89 10.04 -22.15
N GLY A 366 -7.18 9.41 -21.03
CA GLY A 366 -6.96 7.98 -20.88
C GLY A 366 -6.52 7.47 -19.53
N LEU A 367 -5.70 8.18 -18.74
CA LEU A 367 -5.10 7.62 -17.51
C LEU A 367 -5.26 8.49 -16.26
N ALA A 368 -5.42 9.79 -16.35
CA ALA A 368 -5.57 10.66 -15.22
C ALA A 368 -7.01 11.15 -15.07
N GLN A 369 -7.53 11.11 -13.86
CA GLN A 369 -8.86 11.65 -13.57
C GLN A 369 -8.81 13.19 -13.62
N PRO A 370 -9.74 13.85 -14.30
CA PRO A 370 -9.85 15.30 -14.23
C PRO A 370 -10.27 15.71 -12.81
N ASN A 371 -9.78 16.87 -12.37
CA ASN A 371 -10.19 17.49 -11.11
C ASN A 371 -9.77 16.77 -9.82
N ILE A 372 -8.71 15.98 -9.83
CA ILE A 372 -8.12 15.46 -8.58
C ILE A 372 -7.76 16.64 -7.68
N PRO A 373 -8.18 16.66 -6.41
CA PRO A 373 -7.89 17.74 -5.48
C PRO A 373 -6.39 17.96 -5.31
N TYR A 374 -6.00 19.21 -5.26
CA TYR A 374 -4.63 19.56 -4.85
C TYR A 374 -4.48 19.14 -3.39
N GLY A 375 -3.39 18.51 -3.01
CA GLY A 375 -3.17 18.11 -1.63
C GLY A 375 -2.43 19.15 -0.82
N GLU A 376 -2.39 18.99 0.49
CA GLU A 376 -1.53 19.73 1.39
C GLU A 376 -0.11 19.17 1.31
N PRO A 377 0.93 20.01 1.09
CA PRO A 377 2.31 19.52 1.01
C PRO A 377 2.75 18.81 2.29
N SER A 378 3.48 17.72 2.13
CA SER A 378 4.11 16.95 3.21
C SER A 378 5.63 17.04 3.10
N ASP A 379 6.29 17.32 4.23
CA ASP A 379 7.75 17.36 4.34
C ASP A 379 8.35 15.97 4.62
N ASN A 380 7.51 14.91 4.65
CA ASN A 380 7.92 13.55 4.92
C ASN A 380 8.96 13.05 3.90
N LYS A 381 9.91 12.22 4.35
CA LYS A 381 10.94 11.61 3.50
C LYS A 381 10.71 10.11 3.42
N ALA A 382 10.87 9.57 2.22
CA ALA A 382 10.68 8.16 2.00
C ALA A 382 11.66 7.30 2.79
N PRO A 383 11.20 6.17 3.36
CA PRO A 383 12.08 5.18 3.94
C PRO A 383 13.03 4.60 2.88
N MET A 384 14.11 3.97 3.31
CA MET A 384 15.11 3.39 2.43
C MET A 384 15.41 1.94 2.81
N ILE A 385 15.24 1.04 1.85
CA ILE A 385 15.63 -0.37 1.96
C ILE A 385 17.13 -0.50 1.76
N ASP A 386 17.80 -1.25 2.63
CA ASP A 386 19.21 -1.63 2.43
C ASP A 386 19.33 -2.68 1.31
N ARG A 387 19.45 -2.20 0.08
CA ARG A 387 19.53 -3.04 -1.11
C ARG A 387 20.76 -3.94 -1.14
N SER A 388 21.82 -3.59 -0.39
CA SER A 388 23.04 -4.41 -0.29
C SER A 388 22.79 -5.79 0.34
N LYS A 389 21.69 -5.94 1.07
CA LYS A 389 21.26 -7.19 1.73
C LYS A 389 20.31 -8.02 0.86
N LEU A 390 19.86 -7.48 -0.27
CA LEU A 390 18.90 -8.11 -1.16
C LEU A 390 19.55 -8.49 -2.47
N LYS A 391 19.05 -9.55 -3.10
CA LYS A 391 19.52 -10.00 -4.42
C LYS A 391 18.43 -9.75 -5.47
N LYS A 392 18.83 -9.40 -6.68
CA LYS A 392 17.91 -9.26 -7.84
C LYS A 392 17.16 -10.56 -8.13
N SER A 393 17.74 -11.73 -7.78
CA SER A 393 17.06 -13.02 -7.86
C SER A 393 17.60 -14.03 -6.86
N TYR A 394 16.74 -14.94 -6.43
CA TYR A 394 17.06 -16.09 -5.59
C TYR A 394 16.63 -17.36 -6.31
N THR A 395 17.48 -18.38 -6.29
CA THR A 395 17.13 -19.67 -6.87
C THR A 395 16.84 -20.67 -5.77
N LEU A 396 15.68 -21.32 -5.83
CA LEU A 396 15.19 -22.28 -4.85
C LEU A 396 14.89 -23.63 -5.51
N PRO A 397 15.13 -24.75 -4.83
CA PRO A 397 14.54 -26.01 -5.24
C PRO A 397 13.04 -26.03 -4.98
N PRO A 398 12.28 -26.88 -5.67
CA PRO A 398 10.85 -27.04 -5.44
C PRO A 398 10.54 -27.39 -3.98
N ASN A 399 9.33 -27.11 -3.53
CA ASN A 399 8.88 -27.46 -2.18
C ASN A 399 9.76 -26.92 -1.03
N THR A 400 10.41 -25.80 -1.25
CA THR A 400 11.24 -25.11 -0.26
C THR A 400 10.54 -23.86 0.22
N TYR A 401 10.43 -23.68 1.53
CA TYR A 401 9.92 -22.45 2.12
C TYR A 401 10.96 -21.33 2.03
N PHE A 402 10.49 -20.12 1.89
CA PHE A 402 11.39 -18.98 1.83
C PHE A 402 10.88 -17.79 2.65
N GLN A 403 11.80 -16.93 3.05
CA GLN A 403 11.52 -15.75 3.86
C GLN A 403 12.39 -14.61 3.39
N PHE A 404 11.77 -13.46 3.11
CA PHE A 404 12.53 -12.23 2.91
C PHE A 404 12.81 -11.57 4.26
N THR A 405 14.01 -11.05 4.41
CA THR A 405 14.37 -10.14 5.51
C THR A 405 14.66 -8.78 4.87
N ILE A 406 13.82 -7.79 5.18
CA ILE A 406 13.89 -6.45 4.59
C ILE A 406 14.51 -5.53 5.63
N GLU A 407 15.77 -5.16 5.47
CA GLU A 407 16.41 -4.18 6.31
C GLU A 407 16.18 -2.80 5.71
N ALA A 408 15.73 -1.85 6.52
CA ALA A 408 15.42 -0.50 6.08
C ALA A 408 15.60 0.51 7.21
N SER A 409 15.73 1.76 6.84
CA SER A 409 15.79 2.90 7.76
C SER A 409 14.90 4.02 7.25
N ASP A 410 14.49 4.89 8.16
CA ASP A 410 13.73 6.07 7.83
C ASP A 410 14.53 7.34 8.17
N PRO A 411 14.64 8.33 7.24
CA PRO A 411 15.40 9.56 7.48
C PRO A 411 14.82 10.46 8.56
N ASP A 412 13.50 10.37 8.78
CA ASP A 412 12.78 11.16 9.79
C ASP A 412 12.54 10.38 11.08
N GLY A 413 13.03 9.12 11.12
CA GLY A 413 12.94 8.22 12.27
C GLY A 413 11.55 7.63 12.49
N ASP A 414 10.72 7.57 11.45
CA ASP A 414 9.37 7.05 11.54
C ASP A 414 9.34 5.52 11.66
N PRO A 415 8.38 4.96 12.39
CA PRO A 415 8.21 3.53 12.49
C PRO A 415 7.83 2.92 11.15
N LEU A 416 8.52 1.87 10.76
CA LEU A 416 8.36 1.23 9.47
C LEU A 416 7.39 0.04 9.49
N LEU A 417 6.64 -0.10 8.41
CA LEU A 417 5.83 -1.27 8.09
C LEU A 417 6.42 -1.98 6.87
N TYR A 418 6.54 -3.30 6.96
CA TYR A 418 7.15 -4.15 5.95
C TYR A 418 6.11 -5.01 5.23
N MET A 419 6.29 -5.19 3.94
CA MET A 419 5.41 -5.95 3.06
C MET A 419 6.23 -6.72 2.02
N ALA A 420 5.74 -7.90 1.62
CA ALA A 420 6.28 -8.62 0.48
C ALA A 420 5.11 -9.23 -0.30
N HIS A 421 4.87 -8.75 -1.50
CA HIS A 421 3.74 -9.17 -2.32
C HIS A 421 4.20 -9.67 -3.68
N GLN A 422 3.57 -10.73 -4.17
CA GLN A 422 3.79 -11.18 -5.53
C GLN A 422 3.24 -10.12 -6.49
N ALA A 423 4.04 -9.79 -7.51
CA ALA A 423 3.72 -8.74 -8.48
C ALA A 423 3.78 -9.26 -9.93
N ASP A 424 3.39 -10.50 -10.15
CA ASP A 424 3.24 -11.08 -11.49
C ASP A 424 1.88 -10.69 -12.07
N PHE A 425 1.80 -9.50 -12.63
CA PHE A 425 0.56 -9.01 -13.22
C PHE A 425 0.17 -9.80 -14.48
N LYS A 426 -1.12 -10.06 -14.68
CA LYS A 426 -1.72 -10.66 -15.89
C LYS A 426 -1.20 -12.05 -16.32
N VAL A 427 -0.45 -12.74 -15.48
CA VAL A 427 0.06 -14.07 -15.80
C VAL A 427 -0.95 -15.12 -15.35
N PHE A 428 -1.77 -15.61 -16.27
CA PHE A 428 -2.71 -16.70 -16.01
C PHE A 428 -1.99 -18.03 -15.75
N GLY A 429 -2.57 -18.87 -14.90
CA GLY A 429 -2.06 -20.22 -14.63
C GLY A 429 -0.78 -20.26 -13.79
N LYS A 430 -0.26 -19.12 -13.34
CA LYS A 430 0.87 -19.06 -12.42
C LYS A 430 0.40 -19.28 -10.99
N ALA A 431 1.17 -20.01 -10.20
CA ALA A 431 0.90 -20.17 -8.79
C ALA A 431 0.98 -18.80 -8.07
N ARG A 432 0.17 -18.63 -7.02
CA ARG A 432 0.07 -17.40 -6.27
C ARG A 432 0.39 -17.62 -4.80
N PHE A 433 1.04 -16.66 -4.18
CA PHE A 433 1.27 -16.60 -2.75
C PHE A 433 0.31 -15.59 -2.14
N PRO A 434 -0.29 -15.92 -0.96
CA PRO A 434 -1.11 -14.96 -0.25
C PRO A 434 -0.30 -13.71 0.09
N SER A 435 -0.90 -12.53 -0.07
CA SER A 435 -0.30 -11.29 0.42
C SER A 435 -0.28 -11.25 1.94
N ASN A 436 0.73 -10.64 2.52
CA ASN A 436 0.81 -10.39 3.94
C ASN A 436 0.30 -8.99 4.28
N ARG A 437 -0.29 -8.86 5.46
CA ARG A 437 -0.60 -7.55 6.04
C ARG A 437 0.69 -6.77 6.29
N PRO A 438 0.69 -5.42 6.13
CA PRO A 438 1.79 -4.59 6.60
C PRO A 438 2.11 -4.88 8.07
N THR A 439 3.37 -5.12 8.38
CA THR A 439 3.82 -5.57 9.70
C THR A 439 5.09 -4.84 10.14
N THR A 440 5.28 -4.68 11.44
CA THR A 440 6.53 -4.17 12.01
C THR A 440 7.65 -5.23 12.03
N ASP A 441 7.33 -6.51 11.76
CA ASP A 441 8.35 -7.55 11.58
C ASP A 441 8.94 -7.44 10.17
N ASN A 442 10.24 -7.24 10.09
CA ASN A 442 10.97 -7.14 8.83
C ASN A 442 11.22 -8.50 8.14
N LYS A 443 10.69 -9.58 8.71
CA LYS A 443 10.81 -10.95 8.19
C LYS A 443 9.47 -11.47 7.71
N ILE A 444 9.35 -11.67 6.40
CA ILE A 444 8.11 -12.10 5.78
C ILE A 444 8.30 -13.47 5.14
N ALA A 445 7.57 -14.46 5.69
CA ALA A 445 7.71 -15.87 5.34
C ALA A 445 6.64 -16.32 4.35
N PHE A 446 7.05 -17.13 3.40
CA PHE A 446 6.19 -17.78 2.42
C PHE A 446 6.30 -19.31 2.55
N TYR A 447 5.14 -19.95 2.62
CA TYR A 447 5.05 -21.41 2.77
C TYR A 447 4.78 -22.08 1.44
N ARG A 448 3.52 -22.15 1.03
CA ARG A 448 3.09 -22.81 -0.20
C ARG A 448 2.23 -21.89 -1.04
N PRO A 449 2.40 -21.90 -2.35
CA PRO A 449 1.52 -21.16 -3.24
C PRO A 449 0.20 -21.92 -3.41
N TYR A 450 -0.75 -21.22 -3.99
CA TYR A 450 -2.02 -21.77 -4.44
C TYR A 450 -2.10 -21.77 -5.96
N ILE A 451 -2.80 -22.73 -6.52
CA ILE A 451 -3.10 -22.81 -7.94
C ILE A 451 -4.59 -23.07 -8.14
N GLU A 452 -5.16 -22.46 -9.16
CA GLU A 452 -6.55 -22.68 -9.52
C GLU A 452 -6.72 -24.04 -10.22
N ASP A 453 -7.62 -24.88 -9.69
CA ASP A 453 -8.05 -26.11 -10.36
C ASP A 453 -9.13 -25.74 -11.38
N LYS A 454 -8.75 -25.67 -12.65
CA LYS A 454 -9.66 -25.28 -13.75
C LYS A 454 -10.87 -26.20 -13.90
N SER A 455 -10.83 -27.40 -13.32
CA SER A 455 -11.96 -28.35 -13.38
C SER A 455 -13.04 -28.06 -12.34
N THR A 456 -12.66 -27.45 -11.22
CA THR A 456 -13.56 -27.16 -10.10
C THR A 456 -13.70 -25.67 -9.81
N ASN A 457 -12.88 -24.81 -10.43
CA ASN A 457 -12.69 -23.40 -10.10
C ASN A 457 -12.33 -23.16 -8.63
N GLU A 458 -11.70 -24.16 -7.99
CA GLU A 458 -11.22 -24.06 -6.62
C GLU A 458 -9.71 -23.84 -6.59
N TRP A 459 -9.26 -23.00 -5.68
CA TRP A 459 -7.83 -22.81 -5.40
C TRP A 459 -7.37 -23.87 -4.40
N LYS A 460 -6.29 -24.56 -4.73
CA LYS A 460 -5.70 -25.61 -3.88
C LYS A 460 -4.27 -25.23 -3.53
N GLU A 461 -3.94 -25.39 -2.25
CA GLU A 461 -2.55 -25.34 -1.82
C GLU A 461 -1.77 -26.47 -2.54
N VAL A 462 -0.75 -26.09 -3.26
CA VAL A 462 0.05 -27.04 -4.02
C VAL A 462 1.46 -27.16 -3.46
N PRO A 463 2.01 -28.37 -3.40
CA PRO A 463 3.44 -28.51 -3.25
C PRO A 463 4.12 -27.84 -4.45
N TYR A 464 5.27 -27.22 -4.25
CA TYR A 464 6.09 -26.57 -5.30
C TYR A 464 6.53 -27.49 -6.44
N LYS A 465 5.85 -28.55 -6.71
CA LYS A 465 6.17 -29.43 -7.80
C LYS A 465 5.32 -29.02 -9.00
N PHE A 466 5.82 -28.10 -9.76
CA PHE A 466 5.23 -27.76 -11.05
C PHE A 466 5.63 -28.83 -12.07
N THR A 467 4.68 -29.67 -12.44
CA THR A 467 4.86 -30.62 -13.54
C THR A 467 3.80 -30.32 -14.58
N GLY A 468 4.22 -30.07 -15.81
CA GLY A 468 3.38 -29.99 -16.97
C GLY A 468 2.91 -28.61 -17.38
N GLU A 469 1.63 -28.31 -17.38
CA GLU A 469 1.04 -27.13 -17.99
C GLU A 469 1.30 -25.78 -17.26
N TYR A 470 1.83 -25.85 -16.04
CA TYR A 470 2.15 -24.65 -15.25
C TYR A 470 3.66 -24.53 -15.21
N GLU A 471 4.18 -23.72 -16.12
CA GLU A 471 5.62 -23.51 -16.17
C GLU A 471 6.13 -23.02 -14.82
N THR A 472 7.20 -23.68 -14.38
CA THR A 472 8.07 -23.22 -13.32
C THR A 472 8.69 -21.90 -13.77
N GLY A 473 7.93 -20.83 -13.65
CA GLY A 473 8.42 -19.52 -13.99
C GLY A 473 9.06 -18.88 -12.78
N ASP A 474 9.81 -17.85 -13.05
CA ASP A 474 10.23 -16.91 -12.03
C ASP A 474 9.01 -16.24 -11.41
N PHE A 475 8.99 -16.13 -10.09
CA PHE A 475 8.00 -15.34 -9.36
C PHE A 475 8.60 -13.97 -9.09
N THR A 476 7.88 -12.93 -9.47
CA THR A 476 8.25 -11.55 -9.17
C THR A 476 7.66 -11.15 -7.83
N PHE A 477 8.48 -10.63 -6.93
CA PHE A 477 8.06 -10.10 -5.64
C PHE A 477 8.43 -8.63 -5.52
N TRP A 478 7.53 -7.85 -5.01
CA TRP A 478 7.79 -6.52 -4.51
C TRP A 478 7.96 -6.58 -3.00
N LEU A 479 9.14 -6.18 -2.55
CA LEU A 479 9.50 -6.02 -1.14
C LEU A 479 9.36 -4.55 -0.82
N GLY A 480 8.36 -4.21 -0.01
CA GLY A 480 8.01 -2.83 0.30
C GLY A 480 8.28 -2.48 1.75
N VAL A 481 8.65 -1.27 1.98
CA VAL A 481 8.68 -0.63 3.29
C VAL A 481 7.93 0.69 3.21
N CYS A 482 7.17 1.02 4.26
CA CYS A 482 6.34 2.21 4.33
C CYS A 482 6.41 2.82 5.73
N ASP A 483 6.38 4.13 5.83
CA ASP A 483 6.32 4.92 7.06
C ASP A 483 4.88 5.31 7.48
N GLY A 484 3.88 4.83 6.74
CA GLY A 484 2.46 5.17 6.93
C GLY A 484 1.85 4.81 8.29
N SER A 485 2.59 4.09 9.17
CA SER A 485 2.12 3.76 10.52
C SER A 485 1.87 5.00 11.39
N VAL A 486 2.43 6.14 11.04
CA VAL A 486 2.22 7.43 11.72
C VAL A 486 0.82 8.01 11.44
N GLY A 487 0.18 7.59 10.34
CA GLY A 487 -1.09 8.14 9.88
C GLY A 487 -0.93 9.39 9.01
N ALA A 488 -2.06 10.03 8.67
CA ALA A 488 -2.09 11.17 7.76
C ALA A 488 -1.52 12.49 8.34
N TYR A 489 -1.33 12.55 9.64
CA TYR A 489 -0.79 13.73 10.32
C TYR A 489 0.22 13.34 11.39
N LYS A 490 1.37 14.02 11.38
CA LYS A 490 2.43 13.93 12.39
C LYS A 490 2.60 15.30 13.07
N ALA A 491 2.39 15.36 14.38
CA ALA A 491 2.46 16.64 15.14
C ALA A 491 1.61 17.77 14.53
N GLY A 492 0.45 17.46 13.98
CA GLY A 492 -0.48 18.41 13.38
C GLY A 492 -0.09 18.92 11.98
N LYS A 493 0.94 18.33 11.34
CA LYS A 493 1.31 18.60 9.95
C LYS A 493 0.92 17.45 9.05
N PRO A 494 0.61 17.69 7.77
CA PRO A 494 0.38 16.64 6.80
C PRO A 494 1.55 15.64 6.75
N HIS A 495 1.24 14.37 6.79
CA HIS A 495 2.19 13.27 6.70
C HIS A 495 1.65 12.26 5.70
N THR A 496 2.26 12.19 4.52
CA THR A 496 1.86 11.23 3.50
C THR A 496 2.65 9.94 3.67
N PRO A 497 2.02 8.77 3.56
CA PRO A 497 2.76 7.51 3.53
C PRO A 497 3.66 7.48 2.30
N LEU A 498 4.92 7.22 2.51
CA LEU A 498 5.89 7.07 1.44
C LEU A 498 6.44 5.64 1.45
N TYR A 499 6.83 5.18 0.28
CA TYR A 499 7.23 3.80 0.06
C TYR A 499 8.62 3.73 -0.55
N ASP A 500 9.42 2.75 -0.12
CA ASP A 500 10.51 2.24 -0.92
C ASP A 500 10.21 0.78 -1.27
N VAL A 501 10.37 0.42 -2.54
CA VAL A 501 10.02 -0.90 -3.06
C VAL A 501 11.21 -1.47 -3.82
N TYR A 502 11.59 -2.68 -3.46
CA TYR A 502 12.62 -3.44 -4.17
C TYR A 502 11.99 -4.64 -4.88
N GLN A 503 12.22 -4.72 -6.18
CA GLN A 503 11.76 -5.86 -6.96
C GLN A 503 12.80 -6.95 -6.99
N THR A 504 12.40 -8.18 -6.67
CA THR A 504 13.24 -9.37 -6.73
C THR A 504 12.51 -10.52 -7.41
N LYS A 505 13.26 -11.50 -7.89
CA LYS A 505 12.70 -12.72 -8.49
C LYS A 505 13.02 -13.94 -7.64
N VAL A 506 12.07 -14.84 -7.51
CA VAL A 506 12.27 -16.17 -6.94
C VAL A 506 12.16 -17.19 -8.08
N GLN A 507 13.29 -17.80 -8.42
CA GLN A 507 13.40 -18.77 -9.49
C GLN A 507 13.33 -20.18 -8.90
N ILE A 508 12.35 -20.97 -9.30
CA ILE A 508 12.26 -22.35 -8.88
C ILE A 508 12.95 -23.24 -9.93
N LYS A 509 14.00 -23.93 -9.53
CA LYS A 509 14.74 -24.86 -10.40
C LYS A 509 14.68 -26.26 -9.85
N ASP A 510 14.67 -27.25 -10.75
CA ASP A 510 14.69 -28.66 -10.37
C ASP A 510 15.83 -28.94 -9.40
N GLY A 511 15.50 -29.63 -8.33
CA GLY A 511 16.43 -29.93 -7.28
C GLY A 511 15.78 -30.62 -6.06
N THR A 512 16.61 -30.91 -5.07
CA THR A 512 16.15 -31.54 -3.82
C THR A 512 15.59 -30.46 -2.89
N PRO A 513 14.32 -30.59 -2.43
CA PRO A 513 13.70 -29.62 -1.51
C PRO A 513 14.54 -29.42 -0.24
N PHE A 514 14.71 -28.16 0.17
CA PHE A 514 15.35 -27.84 1.44
C PHE A 514 14.36 -28.07 2.57
N ARG A 515 14.48 -29.21 3.26
CA ARG A 515 13.56 -29.63 4.33
C ARG A 515 14.28 -30.39 5.42
N ILE A 516 13.83 -30.17 6.68
CA ILE A 516 14.23 -31.04 7.78
C ILE A 516 13.49 -32.36 7.58
N THR A 517 14.23 -33.45 7.46
CA THR A 517 13.68 -34.79 7.19
C THR A 517 13.32 -35.53 8.46
N ASN A 518 14.16 -35.44 9.48
CA ASN A 518 13.95 -36.06 10.77
C ASN A 518 14.84 -35.40 11.85
N ILE A 519 14.59 -35.77 13.09
CA ILE A 519 15.46 -35.51 14.22
C ILE A 519 15.86 -36.82 14.89
N THR A 520 17.07 -36.89 15.42
CA THR A 520 17.53 -38.05 16.21
C THR A 520 18.00 -37.59 17.57
N VAL A 521 17.74 -38.40 18.57
CA VAL A 521 18.09 -38.14 19.98
C VAL A 521 18.80 -39.35 20.56
N GLU A 522 19.70 -39.12 21.52
CA GLU A 522 20.53 -40.17 22.09
C GLU A 522 19.81 -41.01 23.13
N ASN A 523 18.68 -40.53 23.68
CA ASN A 523 17.96 -41.26 24.73
C ASN A 523 17.09 -42.40 24.19
N LYS A 524 16.96 -43.45 24.99
CA LYS A 524 16.22 -44.69 24.64
C LYS A 524 14.72 -44.47 24.36
N LEU A 525 14.17 -43.30 24.70
CA LEU A 525 12.75 -42.98 24.53
C LEU A 525 12.45 -42.31 23.19
N GLY A 526 13.48 -41.97 22.42
CA GLY A 526 13.29 -41.32 21.10
C GLY A 526 12.68 -39.92 21.17
N ARG A 527 12.76 -39.23 22.34
CA ARG A 527 12.10 -37.93 22.56
C ARG A 527 13.14 -36.83 22.82
N CYS A 528 12.86 -35.64 22.39
CA CYS A 528 13.69 -34.48 22.75
C CYS A 528 13.70 -34.29 24.26
N LYS A 529 14.87 -34.14 24.85
CA LYS A 529 15.02 -33.89 26.26
C LYS A 529 15.77 -32.58 26.51
N ARG A 530 15.22 -31.76 27.38
CA ARG A 530 15.80 -30.45 27.70
C ARG A 530 17.24 -30.57 28.22
N GLY A 531 18.14 -29.81 27.62
CA GLY A 531 19.56 -29.76 27.93
C GLY A 531 20.38 -30.95 27.36
N GLU A 532 19.79 -31.83 26.55
CA GLU A 532 20.48 -32.94 25.86
C GLU A 532 20.64 -32.65 24.35
N ASN A 533 21.51 -33.45 23.71
CA ASN A 533 21.76 -33.35 22.29
C ASN A 533 20.57 -33.79 21.46
N VAL A 534 20.29 -33.04 20.42
CA VAL A 534 19.37 -33.37 19.31
C VAL A 534 20.11 -33.18 18.02
N THR A 535 20.09 -34.19 17.16
CA THR A 535 20.66 -34.05 15.80
C THR A 535 19.53 -33.85 14.81
N LEU A 536 19.57 -32.74 14.10
CA LEU A 536 18.68 -32.44 13.00
C LEU A 536 19.30 -32.94 11.70
N HIS A 537 18.46 -33.52 10.85
CA HIS A 537 18.85 -33.94 9.50
C HIS A 537 17.98 -33.20 8.48
N TRP A 538 18.58 -32.67 7.41
CA TRP A 538 17.87 -31.95 6.35
C TRP A 538 18.49 -32.24 4.99
N ASN A 539 17.68 -32.06 3.98
CA ASN A 539 18.13 -32.17 2.59
C ASN A 539 18.84 -30.88 2.17
N VAL A 540 19.91 -31.03 1.39
CA VAL A 540 20.64 -29.91 0.78
C VAL A 540 20.87 -30.19 -0.69
N ASP A 541 20.42 -29.34 -1.57
CA ASP A 541 20.79 -29.39 -2.97
C ASP A 541 22.14 -28.69 -3.19
N LYS A 542 23.18 -29.47 -3.39
CA LYS A 542 24.55 -28.95 -3.56
C LYS A 542 24.77 -28.19 -4.88
N LYS A 543 23.82 -28.24 -5.83
CA LYS A 543 23.88 -27.48 -7.08
C LYS A 543 23.29 -26.09 -6.94
N LEU A 544 22.35 -25.92 -6.01
CA LEU A 544 21.62 -24.67 -5.80
C LEU A 544 22.13 -23.87 -4.61
N PHE A 545 22.70 -24.54 -3.59
CA PHE A 545 23.32 -23.86 -2.46
C PHE A 545 24.85 -23.89 -2.58
N ALA A 546 25.49 -22.79 -2.30
CA ALA A 546 26.96 -22.70 -2.30
C ALA A 546 27.59 -23.70 -1.31
N SER A 547 28.77 -24.22 -1.64
CA SER A 547 29.46 -25.25 -0.83
C SER A 547 29.87 -24.75 0.57
N ASP A 548 30.02 -23.46 0.73
CA ASP A 548 30.37 -22.74 1.97
C ASP A 548 29.13 -22.16 2.67
N SER A 549 27.92 -22.41 2.13
CA SER A 549 26.68 -21.93 2.74
C SER A 549 26.56 -22.41 4.19
N LYS A 550 26.06 -21.52 5.04
CA LYS A 550 25.87 -21.74 6.47
C LYS A 550 24.41 -21.63 6.83
N VAL A 551 24.04 -22.22 7.95
CA VAL A 551 22.69 -22.17 8.48
C VAL A 551 22.65 -21.68 9.92
N ARG A 552 21.53 -21.10 10.28
CA ARG A 552 21.08 -20.84 11.65
C ARG A 552 20.03 -21.86 12.03
N ILE A 553 20.10 -22.42 13.21
CA ILE A 553 19.13 -23.38 13.73
C ILE A 553 18.42 -22.77 14.91
N LEU A 554 17.09 -22.73 14.84
CA LEU A 554 16.20 -22.07 15.77
C LEU A 554 15.19 -23.07 16.34
N PHE A 555 14.60 -22.73 17.49
CA PHE A 555 13.47 -23.45 18.05
C PHE A 555 12.41 -22.47 18.57
N SER A 556 11.15 -22.82 18.31
CA SER A 556 9.96 -22.15 18.84
C SER A 556 9.26 -23.07 19.83
N ASP A 557 8.76 -22.55 20.94
CA ASP A 557 7.91 -23.29 21.89
C ASP A 557 6.44 -22.81 21.89
N ASN A 558 6.07 -21.97 20.89
CA ASN A 558 4.77 -21.33 20.75
C ASN A 558 4.17 -21.44 19.33
N GLU A 559 4.25 -22.63 18.71
CA GLU A 559 3.67 -22.94 17.39
C GLU A 559 4.36 -22.20 16.21
N GLY A 560 5.61 -21.79 16.38
CA GLY A 560 6.33 -21.04 15.34
C GLY A 560 5.96 -19.57 15.24
N LYS A 561 5.22 -19.02 16.22
CA LYS A 561 4.90 -17.59 16.28
C LYS A 561 6.15 -16.74 16.50
N THR A 562 7.03 -17.21 17.40
CA THR A 562 8.36 -16.64 17.61
C THR A 562 9.40 -17.75 17.72
N TYR A 563 10.65 -17.45 17.38
CA TYR A 563 11.78 -18.37 17.47
C TYR A 563 12.79 -17.83 18.49
N ASP A 564 12.40 -17.89 19.75
CA ASP A 564 13.16 -17.27 20.86
C ASP A 564 14.45 -18.02 21.23
N TYR A 565 14.66 -19.21 20.68
CA TYR A 565 15.83 -20.03 20.99
C TYR A 565 16.73 -20.21 19.77
N VAL A 566 17.92 -19.63 19.78
CA VAL A 566 18.99 -19.94 18.81
C VAL A 566 19.74 -21.15 19.34
N LEU A 567 19.73 -22.24 18.59
CA LEU A 567 20.37 -23.50 18.95
C LEU A 567 21.77 -23.61 18.36
N ALA A 568 21.96 -23.05 17.17
CA ALA A 568 23.25 -22.95 16.50
C ALA A 568 23.26 -21.82 15.49
N GLU A 569 24.38 -21.16 15.35
CA GLU A 569 24.61 -20.04 14.42
C GLU A 569 25.80 -20.33 13.54
N GLY A 570 25.68 -20.08 12.22
CA GLY A 570 26.79 -20.16 11.29
C GLY A 570 27.37 -21.56 11.08
N VAL A 571 26.58 -22.62 11.32
CA VAL A 571 27.03 -24.00 11.07
C VAL A 571 27.00 -24.31 9.58
N PRO A 572 27.89 -25.17 9.06
CA PRO A 572 27.86 -25.55 7.65
C PRO A 572 26.52 -26.14 7.23
N ASN A 573 26.03 -25.78 6.04
CA ASN A 573 24.84 -26.36 5.42
C ASN A 573 25.14 -27.77 4.87
N SER A 574 25.52 -28.71 5.73
CA SER A 574 26.01 -30.03 5.38
C SER A 574 24.93 -31.12 5.32
N GLY A 575 23.68 -30.81 5.74
CA GLY A 575 22.58 -31.72 5.83
C GLY A 575 22.35 -32.31 7.23
N GLN A 576 23.22 -32.01 8.19
CA GLN A 576 23.02 -32.41 9.59
C GLN A 576 23.78 -31.50 10.56
N ALA A 577 23.22 -31.34 11.75
CA ALA A 577 23.90 -30.70 12.88
C ALA A 577 23.35 -31.22 14.21
N THR A 578 24.23 -31.35 15.18
CA THR A 578 23.83 -31.66 16.55
C THR A 578 23.80 -30.38 17.39
N VAL A 579 22.65 -30.12 18.00
CA VAL A 579 22.38 -28.96 18.85
C VAL A 579 21.90 -29.38 20.23
N ILE A 580 21.93 -28.45 21.18
CA ILE A 580 21.39 -28.69 22.51
C ILE A 580 19.94 -28.26 22.56
N PHE A 581 19.02 -29.20 22.92
CA PHE A 581 17.62 -28.87 23.03
C PHE A 581 17.39 -27.87 24.17
N PRO A 582 16.64 -26.76 23.95
CA PRO A 582 16.64 -25.63 24.86
C PRO A 582 16.07 -25.96 26.26
N GLN A 583 16.69 -25.37 27.28
CA GLN A 583 16.21 -25.32 28.65
C GLN A 583 15.13 -24.22 28.77
N ALA A 584 13.95 -24.41 28.24
CA ALA A 584 12.88 -23.43 28.38
C ALA A 584 12.38 -23.38 29.86
N LYS A 585 11.90 -22.22 30.30
CA LYS A 585 11.18 -22.13 31.59
C LYS A 585 9.91 -22.99 31.46
N ALA A 586 9.94 -24.18 32.11
CA ALA A 586 8.76 -25.00 32.16
C ALA A 586 7.66 -24.27 32.95
N LYS A 587 6.60 -23.86 32.30
CA LYS A 587 5.32 -23.63 32.97
C LYS A 587 4.80 -25.02 33.38
N GLY A 588 5.06 -25.40 34.64
CA GLY A 588 4.61 -26.68 35.20
C GLY A 588 5.58 -27.83 34.91
N GLY A 589 6.31 -28.28 35.90
CA GLY A 589 7.45 -29.21 35.93
C GLY A 589 7.19 -30.67 35.51
N PHE A 590 6.45 -30.95 34.41
CA PHE A 590 6.25 -32.30 33.89
C PHE A 590 6.71 -32.42 32.46
N ALA A 591 7.22 -33.60 32.11
CA ALA A 591 7.34 -34.02 30.74
C ALA A 591 5.99 -33.85 30.04
N GLY A 592 5.94 -33.24 28.88
CA GLY A 592 4.68 -32.92 28.24
C GLY A 592 4.84 -32.53 26.77
N TYR A 593 3.71 -32.43 26.14
CA TYR A 593 3.60 -32.01 24.76
C TYR A 593 3.83 -30.50 24.67
N VAL A 594 4.79 -30.08 23.86
CA VAL A 594 5.05 -28.67 23.57
C VAL A 594 4.67 -28.42 22.12
N LYS A 595 3.81 -27.45 21.89
CA LYS A 595 3.48 -27.00 20.54
C LYS A 595 4.62 -26.13 20.01
N GLY A 596 5.68 -26.79 19.53
CA GLY A 596 6.87 -26.12 19.05
C GLY A 596 7.45 -26.79 17.81
N ASN A 597 8.34 -26.06 17.15
CA ASN A 597 9.03 -26.56 16.00
C ASN A 597 10.46 -26.04 15.88
N PHE A 598 11.30 -26.81 15.19
CA PHE A 598 12.62 -26.40 14.76
C PHE A 598 12.51 -25.61 13.43
N LYS A 599 13.37 -24.63 13.25
CA LYS A 599 13.57 -23.91 12.00
C LYS A 599 15.04 -23.88 11.65
N ILE A 600 15.37 -24.15 10.38
CA ILE A 600 16.69 -23.97 9.82
C ILE A 600 16.59 -22.88 8.75
N GLU A 601 17.35 -21.80 8.92
CA GLU A 601 17.47 -20.70 7.95
C GLU A 601 18.85 -20.79 7.28
N VAL A 602 18.87 -20.67 5.96
CA VAL A 602 20.13 -20.58 5.22
C VAL A 602 20.58 -19.12 5.28
N LEU A 603 21.77 -18.88 5.83
CA LEU A 603 22.34 -17.53 5.92
C LEU A 603 22.66 -17.02 4.52
N ASP A 604 22.51 -15.71 4.32
CA ASP A 604 22.69 -15.04 3.01
C ASP A 604 21.79 -15.61 1.88
N HIS A 605 20.70 -16.25 2.27
CA HIS A 605 19.71 -16.80 1.36
C HIS A 605 18.31 -16.72 1.98
N ILE A 606 17.27 -16.80 1.15
CA ILE A 606 15.88 -16.73 1.63
C ILE A 606 15.31 -18.08 2.05
N ALA A 607 15.99 -19.21 1.76
CA ALA A 607 15.49 -20.54 2.04
C ALA A 607 15.47 -20.86 3.53
N TYR A 608 14.38 -21.51 3.98
CA TYR A 608 14.29 -22.07 5.33
C TYR A 608 13.49 -23.37 5.34
N ALA A 609 13.62 -24.12 6.43
CA ALA A 609 12.87 -25.35 6.68
C ALA A 609 12.34 -25.39 8.11
N VAL A 610 11.18 -25.97 8.34
CA VAL A 610 10.59 -26.19 9.66
C VAL A 610 10.30 -27.66 9.91
N TYR A 611 10.33 -28.07 11.19
CA TYR A 611 9.98 -29.41 11.62
C TYR A 611 9.38 -29.41 13.03
N PRO A 612 8.25 -30.09 13.27
CA PRO A 612 7.37 -30.68 12.24
C PRO A 612 6.74 -29.64 11.35
N ASP A 613 6.49 -30.01 10.10
CA ASP A 613 5.97 -29.15 9.03
C ASP A 613 4.50 -28.69 9.28
N LYS A 614 3.78 -29.47 10.10
CA LYS A 614 2.45 -29.08 10.61
C LYS A 614 2.52 -29.08 12.12
N SER A 615 1.83 -28.14 12.75
CA SER A 615 1.89 -27.85 14.19
C SER A 615 1.39 -28.98 15.11
N TYR A 616 1.93 -30.17 14.99
CA TYR A 616 1.58 -31.26 15.89
C TYR A 616 2.35 -31.24 17.20
N GLY A 617 3.28 -30.30 17.37
CA GLY A 617 4.10 -30.19 18.56
C GLY A 617 5.10 -31.33 18.73
N LEU A 618 5.97 -31.18 19.67
CA LEU A 618 6.99 -32.17 20.03
C LEU A 618 6.70 -32.73 21.43
N ASP A 619 6.83 -34.02 21.57
CA ASP A 619 6.79 -34.68 22.89
C ASP A 619 8.18 -34.53 23.54
N ILE A 620 8.23 -33.81 24.66
CA ILE A 620 9.46 -33.35 25.26
C ILE A 620 9.59 -33.95 26.67
N LEU A 621 10.78 -34.47 26.97
CA LEU A 621 11.15 -34.90 28.30
C LEU A 621 11.71 -33.72 29.11
N SER A 622 11.36 -33.66 30.39
CA SER A 622 12.00 -32.73 31.33
C SER A 622 13.48 -33.06 31.49
N SER A 623 14.28 -32.05 31.79
CA SER A 623 15.69 -32.24 32.12
C SER A 623 15.85 -33.06 33.36
N SER A 624 16.91 -33.86 33.42
CA SER A 624 17.36 -34.49 34.67
C SER A 624 17.96 -33.50 35.68
N ILE A 625 18.25 -32.32 35.23
CA ILE A 625 18.84 -31.23 36.00
C ILE A 625 18.00 -29.97 35.81
N ILE A 626 17.65 -29.31 36.88
CA ILE A 626 16.94 -28.03 36.86
C ILE A 626 17.96 -26.93 37.16
N PHE A 627 18.05 -25.98 36.25
CA PHE A 627 18.79 -24.75 36.44
C PHE A 627 17.94 -23.69 37.15
N ASN A 628 18.57 -22.87 37.98
CA ASN A 628 17.97 -21.67 38.56
C ASN A 628 18.76 -20.43 38.09
N ASN A 629 18.08 -19.30 38.08
CA ASN A 629 18.64 -17.99 37.67
C ASN A 629 19.17 -17.98 36.21
N LEU A 630 18.50 -18.70 35.32
CA LEU A 630 18.85 -18.65 33.88
C LEU A 630 18.59 -17.27 33.33
N PRO A 631 19.56 -16.67 32.61
CA PRO A 631 19.32 -15.46 31.82
C PRO A 631 18.38 -15.74 30.63
N LYS A 632 17.94 -14.68 29.92
CA LYS A 632 17.24 -14.86 28.67
C LYS A 632 18.15 -15.60 27.68
N PRO A 633 17.64 -16.58 26.91
CA PRO A 633 18.48 -17.39 26.00
C PRO A 633 19.06 -16.57 24.84
N VAL A 634 18.39 -15.51 24.43
CA VAL A 634 18.83 -14.57 23.39
C VAL A 634 18.58 -13.15 23.87
N ILE A 635 19.57 -12.30 23.70
CA ILE A 635 19.47 -10.84 23.91
C ILE A 635 20.29 -10.13 22.85
N THR A 636 19.90 -8.90 22.54
CA THR A 636 20.68 -7.98 21.70
C THR A 636 21.08 -6.78 22.54
N VAL A 637 22.34 -6.37 22.49
CA VAL A 637 22.90 -5.29 23.31
C VAL A 637 23.96 -4.51 22.55
N LYS A 638 24.24 -3.28 22.95
CA LYS A 638 25.41 -2.56 22.44
C LYS A 638 26.69 -3.25 22.91
N ARG A 639 27.75 -3.17 22.10
CA ARG A 639 29.05 -3.76 22.45
C ARG A 639 29.62 -3.24 23.80
N THR A 640 29.22 -2.04 24.19
CA THR A 640 29.62 -1.40 25.45
C THR A 640 28.72 -1.78 26.64
N GLU A 641 27.62 -2.50 26.39
CA GLU A 641 26.59 -2.81 27.39
C GLU A 641 26.43 -4.33 27.62
N ILE A 642 27.52 -5.09 27.41
CA ILE A 642 27.48 -6.54 27.60
C ILE A 642 27.18 -6.83 29.08
N PRO A 643 26.07 -7.57 29.38
CA PRO A 643 25.71 -7.85 30.75
C PRO A 643 26.74 -8.76 31.44
N GLU A 644 26.89 -8.59 32.75
CA GLU A 644 27.71 -9.50 33.54
C GLU A 644 27.20 -10.94 33.40
N ARG A 645 28.12 -11.87 33.71
CA ARG A 645 27.78 -13.29 33.75
C ARG A 645 26.72 -13.59 34.80
N ALA A 646 25.62 -14.22 34.39
CA ALA A 646 24.61 -14.67 35.35
C ALA A 646 25.15 -15.75 36.29
N GLU A 647 24.85 -15.60 37.57
CA GLU A 647 25.12 -16.65 38.56
C GLU A 647 24.06 -17.76 38.49
N VAL A 648 24.36 -18.75 37.64
CA VAL A 648 23.49 -19.89 37.41
C VAL A 648 23.81 -21.01 38.38
N THR A 649 22.81 -21.52 39.09
CA THR A 649 22.91 -22.70 39.93
C THR A 649 22.06 -23.83 39.35
N ALA A 650 22.36 -25.06 39.76
CA ALA A 650 21.59 -26.20 39.31
C ALA A 650 21.40 -27.24 40.39
N ARG A 651 20.32 -28.02 40.28
CA ARG A 651 20.03 -29.18 41.12
C ARG A 651 19.56 -30.35 40.28
N SER A 652 19.80 -31.57 40.73
CA SER A 652 19.30 -32.77 40.11
C SER A 652 17.79 -32.94 40.37
N ASP A 653 17.06 -33.42 39.39
CA ASP A 653 15.64 -33.81 39.48
C ASP A 653 15.41 -35.30 39.18
N HIS A 654 16.45 -36.10 39.24
CA HIS A 654 16.39 -37.51 38.86
C HIS A 654 16.93 -38.47 39.92
N GLY A 655 16.20 -39.50 40.14
CA GLY A 655 16.59 -40.69 40.94
C GLY A 655 17.12 -40.35 42.34
N GLU A 656 18.14 -41.05 42.79
CA GLU A 656 18.78 -40.88 44.08
C GLU A 656 19.51 -39.53 44.29
N CYS A 657 19.77 -38.84 43.17
CA CYS A 657 20.39 -37.51 43.20
C CYS A 657 19.39 -36.39 43.33
N ARG A 658 18.09 -36.66 43.33
CA ARG A 658 17.02 -35.65 43.35
C ARG A 658 17.22 -34.61 44.46
N ASN A 659 17.04 -33.35 44.12
CA ASN A 659 17.23 -32.18 44.98
C ASN A 659 18.68 -31.95 45.48
N LYS A 660 19.65 -32.77 45.10
CA LYS A 660 21.06 -32.49 45.40
C LYS A 660 21.63 -31.45 44.41
N LYS A 661 22.51 -30.58 44.93
CA LYS A 661 23.19 -29.56 44.12
C LYS A 661 23.99 -30.25 42.99
N ALA A 662 23.87 -29.75 41.78
CA ALA A 662 24.71 -30.09 40.65
C ALA A 662 25.85 -29.07 40.55
N GLU A 663 27.01 -29.52 40.06
CA GLU A 663 28.16 -28.69 39.75
C GLU A 663 27.94 -28.01 38.40
N VAL A 664 28.17 -26.70 38.31
CA VAL A 664 27.97 -25.91 37.11
C VAL A 664 29.30 -25.37 36.61
N SER A 665 29.72 -25.73 35.42
CA SER A 665 30.84 -25.13 34.74
C SER A 665 30.32 -24.10 33.71
N PHE A 666 31.16 -23.11 33.40
CA PHE A 666 30.87 -22.00 32.50
C PHE A 666 31.94 -21.87 31.42
N SER A 667 31.52 -21.56 30.21
CA SER A 667 32.43 -21.14 29.13
C SER A 667 31.79 -20.01 28.32
N GLU A 668 32.61 -19.16 27.75
CA GLU A 668 32.26 -18.04 26.88
C GLU A 668 33.10 -18.06 25.65
N GLU A 669 32.51 -17.87 24.50
CA GLU A 669 33.12 -17.79 23.17
C GLU A 669 32.71 -16.47 22.53
N SER A 670 33.66 -15.63 22.13
CA SER A 670 33.37 -14.35 21.45
C SER A 670 33.52 -14.52 19.93
N HIS A 671 32.50 -14.09 19.22
CA HIS A 671 32.42 -14.01 17.76
C HIS A 671 32.29 -12.55 17.30
N THR A 672 32.42 -12.30 16.00
CA THR A 672 32.28 -10.94 15.44
C THR A 672 30.93 -10.30 15.79
N ASP A 673 29.83 -11.05 15.68
CA ASP A 673 28.48 -10.52 15.76
C ASP A 673 27.74 -10.91 17.04
N TYR A 674 28.31 -11.82 17.82
CA TYR A 674 27.69 -12.32 19.06
C TYR A 674 28.69 -12.90 20.04
N ILE A 675 28.26 -13.05 21.31
CA ILE A 675 28.93 -13.84 22.33
C ILE A 675 28.06 -15.07 22.62
N LEU A 676 28.73 -16.23 22.69
CA LEU A 676 28.10 -17.49 23.08
C LEU A 676 28.50 -17.84 24.50
N ARG A 677 27.53 -17.89 25.41
CA ARG A 677 27.69 -18.31 26.79
C ARG A 677 27.08 -19.69 27.02
N ARG A 678 27.82 -20.55 27.73
CA ARG A 678 27.40 -21.92 27.98
C ARG A 678 27.58 -22.29 29.43
N TRP A 679 26.53 -22.80 30.04
CA TRP A 679 26.55 -23.38 31.40
C TRP A 679 26.27 -24.87 31.29
N VAL A 680 27.19 -25.71 31.81
CA VAL A 680 27.05 -27.16 31.82
C VAL A 680 26.93 -27.63 33.28
N ALA A 681 25.79 -28.18 33.64
CA ALA A 681 25.55 -28.73 34.98
C ALA A 681 25.75 -30.24 34.95
N THR A 682 26.45 -30.75 35.98
CA THR A 682 26.68 -32.20 36.18
C THR A 682 26.30 -32.58 37.62
N ASP A 683 25.45 -33.58 37.77
CA ASP A 683 25.08 -34.04 39.10
C ASP A 683 25.98 -35.23 39.55
N LYS A 684 25.82 -35.64 40.81
CA LYS A 684 26.58 -36.77 41.38
C LYS A 684 26.22 -38.12 40.73
N CYS A 685 25.08 -38.21 40.06
CA CYS A 685 24.64 -39.37 39.29
C CYS A 685 25.18 -39.34 37.84
N LYS A 686 26.05 -38.40 37.51
CA LYS A 686 26.62 -38.17 36.17
C LYS A 686 25.62 -37.74 35.10
N ASN A 687 24.40 -37.32 35.46
CA ASN A 687 23.54 -36.65 34.51
C ASN A 687 24.13 -35.29 34.14
N LYS A 688 24.00 -34.89 32.90
CA LYS A 688 24.44 -33.61 32.42
C LYS A 688 23.27 -32.87 31.76
N ALA A 689 23.25 -31.56 31.91
CA ALA A 689 22.39 -30.67 31.13
C ALA A 689 23.13 -29.38 30.77
N THR A 690 22.84 -28.81 29.63
CA THR A 690 23.49 -27.60 29.15
C THR A 690 22.44 -26.54 28.89
N PHE A 691 22.79 -25.30 29.26
CA PHE A 691 22.07 -24.09 28.87
C PHE A 691 22.99 -23.21 28.05
N VAL A 692 22.43 -22.59 27.00
CA VAL A 692 23.14 -21.73 26.03
C VAL A 692 22.46 -20.38 25.98
N GLN A 693 23.26 -19.30 25.98
CA GLN A 693 22.81 -17.94 25.75
C GLN A 693 23.58 -17.34 24.58
N TYR A 694 22.88 -16.75 23.65
CA TYR A 694 23.42 -15.91 22.58
C TYR A 694 23.21 -14.43 22.93
N ILE A 695 24.27 -13.65 22.91
CA ILE A 695 24.28 -12.21 23.10
C ILE A 695 24.71 -11.59 21.77
N TYR A 696 23.74 -11.13 20.99
CA TYR A 696 24.01 -10.43 19.72
C TYR A 696 24.36 -8.98 20.01
N PHE A 697 25.22 -8.44 19.18
CA PHE A 697 25.50 -7.01 19.19
C PHE A 697 24.47 -6.27 18.34
N GLU A 698 23.99 -5.13 18.87
CA GLU A 698 23.28 -4.16 18.04
C GLU A 698 24.19 -3.78 16.87
N LYS A 699 23.61 -3.68 15.69
CA LYS A 699 24.32 -3.10 14.56
C LYS A 699 24.68 -1.67 14.93
N GLU A 700 25.95 -1.33 14.84
CA GLU A 700 26.37 0.06 15.02
C GLU A 700 25.62 0.89 13.99
N ILE A 701 24.89 1.89 14.46
CA ILE A 701 24.31 2.88 13.57
C ILE A 701 25.48 3.55 12.86
N PRO A 702 25.50 3.53 11.53
CA PRO A 702 26.59 4.14 10.81
C PRO A 702 26.76 5.59 11.25
N THR A 703 27.96 5.95 11.69
CA THR A 703 28.27 7.31 12.19
C THR A 703 28.71 8.25 11.08
N LYS A 704 29.07 7.68 9.92
CA LYS A 704 29.42 8.45 8.74
C LYS A 704 28.15 8.86 7.98
N THR A 705 28.17 10.04 7.41
CA THR A 705 27.06 10.56 6.61
C THR A 705 27.55 10.77 5.19
N LEU A 706 26.89 10.11 4.24
CA LEU A 706 27.14 10.34 2.83
C LEU A 706 26.55 11.68 2.40
N HIS A 707 27.13 12.32 1.40
CA HIS A 707 26.58 13.46 0.69
C HIS A 707 27.05 13.43 -0.76
N PHE A 708 26.16 13.84 -1.66
CA PHE A 708 26.54 14.03 -3.06
C PHE A 708 27.42 15.26 -3.21
N VAL A 709 28.37 15.19 -4.15
CA VAL A 709 29.35 16.25 -4.42
C VAL A 709 29.05 16.90 -5.77
N GLY A 710 29.14 18.23 -5.83
CA GLY A 710 28.88 19.01 -7.04
C GLY A 710 27.44 19.40 -7.24
N ASP A 711 27.14 19.96 -8.42
CA ASP A 711 25.81 20.40 -8.78
C ASP A 711 24.93 19.21 -9.09
N LEU A 712 23.82 19.08 -8.37
CA LEU A 712 22.85 18.02 -8.59
C LEU A 712 21.88 18.39 -9.71
N PRO A 713 21.56 17.43 -10.62
CA PRO A 713 20.58 17.64 -11.66
C PRO A 713 19.22 18.07 -11.08
N GLN A 714 18.73 19.20 -11.55
CA GLN A 714 17.41 19.72 -11.14
C GLN A 714 16.32 19.17 -12.06
N ASP A 715 15.07 19.24 -11.59
CA ASP A 715 13.91 18.91 -12.38
C ASP A 715 13.78 19.88 -13.56
N ILE A 716 13.46 19.38 -14.74
CA ILE A 716 13.34 20.18 -15.95
C ILE A 716 12.09 19.83 -16.74
N HIS A 717 11.62 20.82 -17.50
CA HIS A 717 10.56 20.66 -18.49
C HIS A 717 11.13 20.84 -19.89
N VAL A 718 10.86 19.91 -20.78
CA VAL A 718 11.31 19.92 -22.17
C VAL A 718 10.12 19.69 -23.10
N GLN A 719 10.18 20.21 -24.29
CA GLN A 719 9.13 20.01 -25.28
C GLN A 719 9.41 18.79 -26.16
N CYS A 720 10.65 18.60 -26.54
CA CYS A 720 11.02 17.55 -27.49
C CYS A 720 11.95 16.51 -26.85
N PRO A 721 11.89 15.24 -27.28
CA PRO A 721 12.79 14.19 -26.77
C PRO A 721 14.27 14.52 -26.95
N GLY A 722 14.61 15.27 -28.01
CA GLY A 722 15.99 15.72 -28.29
C GLY A 722 16.55 16.73 -27.29
N GLU A 723 15.72 17.35 -26.49
CA GLU A 723 16.11 18.32 -25.44
C GLU A 723 16.46 17.66 -24.10
N ILE A 724 16.20 16.36 -23.97
CA ILE A 724 16.53 15.64 -22.73
C ILE A 724 18.05 15.59 -22.56
N PRO A 725 18.59 16.16 -21.49
CA PRO A 725 20.04 16.16 -21.27
C PRO A 725 20.55 14.72 -21.05
N PRO A 726 21.80 14.44 -21.38
CA PRO A 726 22.41 13.17 -21.08
C PRO A 726 22.42 12.94 -19.56
N LYS A 727 22.45 11.67 -19.16
CA LYS A 727 22.55 11.26 -17.77
C LYS A 727 23.80 11.87 -17.10
N ALA A 728 23.59 12.50 -15.95
CA ALA A 728 24.69 13.02 -15.13
C ALA A 728 25.45 11.89 -14.44
N THR A 729 26.75 12.05 -14.29
CA THR A 729 27.57 11.17 -13.43
C THR A 729 27.76 11.89 -12.10
N LEU A 730 27.12 11.39 -11.04
CA LEU A 730 27.25 11.95 -9.71
C LEU A 730 28.41 11.29 -8.95
N GLN A 731 28.96 12.00 -8.01
CA GLN A 731 29.92 11.52 -7.02
C GLN A 731 29.34 11.76 -5.62
N ALA A 732 29.70 10.88 -4.69
CA ALA A 732 29.32 11.03 -3.30
C ALA A 732 30.53 10.76 -2.40
N GLU A 733 30.58 11.48 -1.29
CA GLU A 733 31.63 11.41 -0.29
C GLU A 733 31.04 11.16 1.09
N GLY A 734 31.89 10.87 2.07
CA GLY A 734 31.48 10.62 3.46
C GLY A 734 31.83 9.22 3.94
N SER A 735 32.36 8.34 3.06
CA SER A 735 32.93 7.04 3.40
C SER A 735 34.13 6.71 2.52
N ASP A 736 34.98 5.77 2.95
CA ASP A 736 36.18 5.34 2.22
C ASP A 736 35.86 4.54 0.94
N SER A 737 34.64 3.98 0.84
CA SER A 737 34.16 3.25 -0.33
C SER A 737 32.72 3.56 -0.55
N VAL A 738 32.40 4.34 -1.56
CA VAL A 738 31.03 4.70 -1.94
C VAL A 738 30.73 4.14 -3.32
N GLU A 739 29.65 3.40 -3.42
CA GLU A 739 29.11 2.92 -4.70
C GLU A 739 27.86 3.72 -5.04
N ILE A 740 27.68 4.09 -6.31
CA ILE A 740 26.47 4.79 -6.78
C ILE A 740 25.76 3.93 -7.80
N GLU A 741 24.55 3.54 -7.47
CA GLU A 741 23.60 2.90 -8.39
C GLU A 741 22.76 3.98 -9.08
N TYR A 742 22.54 3.80 -10.37
CA TYR A 742 21.70 4.68 -11.18
C TYR A 742 20.55 3.90 -11.76
N GLU A 743 19.35 4.43 -11.58
CA GLU A 743 18.12 3.92 -12.17
C GLU A 743 17.47 5.03 -12.99
N GLU A 744 16.90 4.66 -14.14
CA GLU A 744 16.11 5.57 -14.97
C GLU A 744 14.80 4.90 -15.33
N GLU A 745 13.71 5.58 -15.09
CA GLU A 745 12.38 5.10 -15.37
C GLU A 745 11.61 6.14 -16.17
N MET A 746 10.99 5.67 -17.24
CA MET A 746 10.05 6.46 -18.02
C MET A 746 8.63 6.01 -17.62
N THR A 747 7.87 6.91 -16.99
CA THR A 747 6.45 6.66 -16.80
C THR A 747 5.74 6.83 -18.13
N GLU A 748 5.09 5.76 -18.59
CA GLU A 748 4.28 5.81 -19.80
C GLU A 748 3.09 6.76 -19.60
N GLY A 749 3.25 7.95 -20.16
CA GLY A 749 2.15 8.69 -20.73
C GLY A 749 1.96 8.29 -22.19
N ASP A 750 1.09 8.92 -22.91
CA ASP A 750 1.10 8.90 -24.37
C ASP A 750 2.56 9.17 -24.85
N LYS A 751 3.05 8.49 -25.90
CA LYS A 751 4.42 8.66 -26.43
C LYS A 751 4.85 10.11 -26.65
N LYS A 752 3.93 11.03 -26.56
CA LYS A 752 4.00 12.45 -26.81
C LYS A 752 4.12 13.32 -25.56
N ALA A 753 3.86 12.72 -24.40
CA ALA A 753 4.01 13.39 -23.11
C ALA A 753 4.33 12.34 -22.04
N TYR A 754 5.55 12.35 -21.50
CA TYR A 754 5.98 11.41 -20.48
C TYR A 754 6.87 12.09 -19.43
N LYS A 755 6.97 11.44 -18.29
CA LYS A 755 7.91 11.81 -17.25
C LYS A 755 9.04 10.79 -17.21
N LEU A 756 10.27 11.28 -17.27
CA LEU A 756 11.47 10.51 -17.06
C LEU A 756 11.97 10.80 -15.63
N THR A 757 12.07 9.77 -14.81
CA THR A 757 12.60 9.86 -13.45
C THR A 757 13.98 9.22 -13.42
N ARG A 758 14.98 9.97 -13.00
CA ARG A 758 16.36 9.53 -12.81
C ARG A 758 16.67 9.49 -11.33
N VAL A 759 17.21 8.39 -10.87
CA VAL A 759 17.53 8.17 -9.46
C VAL A 759 19.00 7.75 -9.34
N TRP A 760 19.74 8.44 -8.49
CA TRP A 760 21.07 8.05 -8.05
C TRP A 760 21.00 7.66 -6.58
N THR A 761 21.44 6.46 -6.23
CA THR A 761 21.49 6.01 -4.85
C THR A 761 22.95 5.70 -4.51
N ALA A 762 23.51 6.41 -3.55
CA ALA A 762 24.86 6.19 -3.07
C ALA A 762 24.85 5.29 -1.83
N TYR A 763 25.70 4.27 -1.81
CA TYR A 763 25.83 3.29 -0.73
C TYR A 763 27.23 3.26 -0.17
N ALA A 764 27.33 3.01 1.13
CA ALA A 764 28.57 2.63 1.79
C ALA A 764 28.25 1.67 2.95
N ALA A 765 29.19 0.79 3.29
CA ALA A 765 28.98 -0.19 4.35
C ALA A 765 28.85 0.43 5.74
N ASP A 766 29.41 1.63 5.94
CA ASP A 766 29.54 2.35 7.20
C ASP A 766 28.77 3.68 7.24
N ALA A 767 27.85 3.89 6.31
CA ALA A 767 26.99 5.06 6.25
C ALA A 767 25.59 4.69 5.72
N PRO A 768 24.53 5.37 6.17
CA PRO A 768 23.21 5.25 5.54
C PRO A 768 23.28 5.62 4.06
N ALA A 769 22.53 4.92 3.22
CA ALA A 769 22.39 5.28 1.82
C ALA A 769 21.73 6.67 1.67
N ILE A 770 22.14 7.39 0.62
CA ILE A 770 21.50 8.65 0.25
C ILE A 770 21.00 8.58 -1.18
N ARG A 771 20.00 9.38 -1.51
CA ARG A 771 19.33 9.34 -2.79
C ARG A 771 19.12 10.73 -3.37
N HIS A 772 19.37 10.86 -4.67
CA HIS A 772 19.02 12.04 -5.44
C HIS A 772 18.08 11.64 -6.57
N VAL A 773 17.04 12.44 -6.79
CA VAL A 773 16.02 12.20 -7.82
C VAL A 773 15.94 13.41 -8.71
N GLN A 774 15.99 13.19 -10.02
CA GLN A 774 15.67 14.20 -11.05
C GLN A 774 14.43 13.79 -11.81
N GLN A 775 13.51 14.71 -12.00
CA GLN A 775 12.33 14.51 -12.84
C GLN A 775 12.45 15.34 -14.11
N ILE A 776 12.25 14.73 -15.26
CA ILE A 776 12.25 15.36 -16.57
C ILE A 776 10.86 15.21 -17.15
N PHE A 777 10.17 16.33 -17.32
CA PHE A 777 8.82 16.36 -17.87
C PHE A 777 8.89 16.74 -19.33
N LEU A 778 8.50 15.80 -20.20
CA LEU A 778 8.42 16.03 -21.64
C LEU A 778 6.99 16.29 -22.04
N LYS A 779 6.74 17.44 -22.68
CA LYS A 779 5.44 17.75 -23.25
C LYS A 779 5.57 18.83 -24.34
N ASP A 780 5.25 18.47 -25.55
CA ASP A 780 5.11 19.43 -26.60
C ASP A 780 3.77 20.19 -26.51
N THR A 781 3.84 21.51 -26.57
CA THR A 781 2.67 22.40 -26.47
C THR A 781 2.62 23.41 -27.64
N GLN A 782 3.57 23.33 -28.54
CA GLN A 782 3.56 24.20 -29.71
C GLN A 782 2.61 23.67 -30.76
N ARG A 783 2.04 24.57 -31.54
CA ARG A 783 1.18 24.21 -32.65
C ARG A 783 2.01 24.21 -33.92
N PRO A 784 1.77 23.30 -34.84
CA PRO A 784 2.46 23.32 -36.13
C PRO A 784 2.17 24.61 -36.89
N GLU A 785 3.18 25.14 -37.59
CA GLU A 785 3.09 26.32 -38.40
C GLU A 785 3.02 25.95 -39.89
N PHE A 786 2.08 26.55 -40.62
CA PHE A 786 1.97 26.37 -42.03
C PHE A 786 3.08 27.09 -42.80
N SER A 787 3.51 26.50 -43.91
CA SER A 787 4.53 27.08 -44.82
C SER A 787 4.10 28.42 -45.47
N ALA A 788 2.79 28.69 -45.52
CA ALA A 788 2.21 29.94 -45.98
C ALA A 788 0.80 30.15 -45.46
N TYR A 789 0.35 31.39 -45.50
CA TYR A 789 -1.01 31.79 -45.10
C TYR A 789 -1.64 32.56 -46.25
N PRO A 790 -2.28 31.87 -47.24
CA PRO A 790 -2.89 32.48 -48.43
C PRO A 790 -3.93 33.54 -48.05
N ALA A 791 -3.77 34.77 -48.59
CA ALA A 791 -4.69 35.86 -48.26
C ALA A 791 -6.09 35.61 -48.85
N ASN A 792 -7.10 36.19 -48.23
CA ASN A 792 -8.45 36.22 -48.81
C ASN A 792 -8.44 36.95 -50.17
N LEU A 793 -9.24 36.46 -51.11
CA LEU A 793 -9.31 37.00 -52.47
C LEU A 793 -10.75 37.40 -52.81
N THR A 794 -10.88 38.41 -53.76
CA THR A 794 -12.13 38.71 -54.40
C THR A 794 -11.94 38.54 -55.88
N VAL A 795 -12.78 37.75 -56.57
CA VAL A 795 -12.75 37.41 -57.97
C VAL A 795 -14.06 37.86 -58.64
N LYS A 796 -14.05 38.07 -59.96
CA LYS A 796 -15.23 38.53 -60.68
C LYS A 796 -16.25 37.43 -60.95
N ASP A 797 -15.76 36.24 -61.22
CA ASP A 797 -16.58 35.06 -61.45
C ASP A 797 -15.91 33.77 -60.97
N GLU A 798 -16.63 32.67 -61.05
CA GLU A 798 -16.20 31.37 -60.56
C GLU A 798 -14.98 30.80 -61.29
N SER A 799 -14.77 31.19 -62.55
CA SER A 799 -13.65 30.70 -63.38
C SER A 799 -12.31 31.31 -62.98
N GLU A 800 -12.32 32.40 -62.22
CA GLU A 800 -11.15 33.10 -61.72
C GLU A 800 -10.71 32.56 -60.33
N ILE A 801 -11.45 31.64 -59.72
CA ILE A 801 -11.05 31.06 -58.49
C ILE A 801 -9.76 30.26 -58.70
N PRO A 802 -8.65 30.60 -58.00
CA PRO A 802 -7.40 29.90 -58.19
C PRO A 802 -7.45 28.52 -57.58
N PHE A 803 -6.63 27.59 -58.10
CA PHE A 803 -6.44 26.30 -57.41
C PHE A 803 -5.96 26.51 -55.99
N LYS A 804 -6.55 25.76 -55.06
CA LYS A 804 -6.14 25.75 -53.67
C LYS A 804 -4.67 25.35 -53.57
N PRO A 805 -3.79 26.15 -52.94
CA PRO A 805 -2.39 25.78 -52.80
C PRO A 805 -2.22 24.62 -51.81
N THR A 806 -1.27 23.74 -52.08
CA THR A 806 -0.84 22.73 -51.11
C THR A 806 0.09 23.40 -50.11
N LEU A 807 -0.28 23.35 -48.85
CA LEU A 807 0.57 23.82 -47.75
C LEU A 807 1.23 22.63 -47.06
N THR A 808 2.41 22.84 -46.51
CA THR A 808 3.09 21.96 -45.60
C THR A 808 3.09 22.62 -44.20
N ALA A 809 3.31 21.87 -43.19
CA ALA A 809 3.49 22.40 -41.82
C ALA A 809 4.73 21.80 -41.18
N THR A 810 5.30 22.55 -40.27
CA THR A 810 6.44 22.12 -39.43
C THR A 810 6.19 22.52 -37.99
N ASP A 811 6.82 21.81 -37.09
CA ASP A 811 6.73 22.06 -35.68
C ASP A 811 8.12 22.02 -35.03
N ASN A 812 8.22 22.45 -33.76
CA ASN A 812 9.49 22.44 -33.03
C ASN A 812 10.02 21.01 -32.80
N CYS A 813 9.14 20.03 -32.61
CA CYS A 813 9.49 18.62 -32.44
C CYS A 813 9.40 17.80 -33.73
N ASP A 814 8.51 18.16 -34.63
CA ASP A 814 8.21 17.46 -35.87
C ASP A 814 8.58 18.28 -37.10
N SER A 815 9.61 17.86 -37.80
CA SER A 815 10.07 18.54 -39.03
C SER A 815 9.09 18.44 -40.21
N GLN A 816 8.16 17.50 -40.15
CA GLN A 816 7.09 17.30 -41.13
C GLN A 816 5.80 16.95 -40.42
N VAL A 817 4.78 17.75 -40.61
CA VAL A 817 3.45 17.56 -40.04
C VAL A 817 2.46 17.35 -41.20
N ASP A 818 1.57 16.39 -41.04
CA ASP A 818 0.56 16.12 -42.06
C ASP A 818 -0.46 17.26 -42.12
N VAL A 819 -0.69 17.75 -43.33
CA VAL A 819 -1.65 18.81 -43.60
C VAL A 819 -2.81 18.25 -44.41
N SER A 820 -3.98 18.27 -43.86
CA SER A 820 -5.23 18.02 -44.56
C SER A 820 -5.86 19.34 -45.06
N SER A 821 -6.60 19.30 -46.17
CA SER A 821 -7.27 20.50 -46.65
C SER A 821 -8.58 20.18 -47.33
N SER A 822 -9.56 21.06 -47.16
CA SER A 822 -10.85 20.99 -47.82
C SER A 822 -11.18 22.32 -48.50
N SER A 823 -12.11 22.26 -49.47
CA SER A 823 -12.71 23.45 -50.06
C SER A 823 -14.22 23.29 -50.00
N GLU A 824 -14.90 24.33 -49.58
CA GLU A 824 -16.36 24.36 -49.42
C GLU A 824 -16.93 25.58 -50.17
N PRO A 825 -17.91 25.40 -51.05
CA PRO A 825 -18.58 26.52 -51.70
C PRO A 825 -19.46 27.29 -50.71
N ILE A 826 -19.44 28.60 -50.83
CA ILE A 826 -20.29 29.51 -50.04
C ILE A 826 -21.47 29.93 -50.92
N TYR A 827 -22.69 29.78 -50.43
CA TYR A 827 -23.93 30.13 -51.17
C TYR A 827 -24.66 31.26 -50.44
N ASP A 828 -25.37 32.10 -51.26
CA ASP A 828 -26.31 33.08 -50.75
C ASP A 828 -27.65 32.42 -50.32
N LYS A 829 -28.55 33.24 -49.81
CA LYS A 829 -29.89 32.77 -49.39
C LYS A 829 -30.76 32.23 -50.50
N GLN A 830 -30.39 32.53 -51.74
CA GLN A 830 -31.07 32.09 -52.96
C GLN A 830 -30.41 30.85 -53.61
N GLY A 831 -29.37 30.30 -52.99
CA GLY A 831 -28.67 29.12 -53.50
C GLY A 831 -27.64 29.41 -54.59
N LYS A 832 -27.26 30.66 -54.82
CA LYS A 832 -26.23 31.02 -55.74
C LYS A 832 -24.85 30.99 -55.10
N LYS A 833 -23.86 30.37 -55.74
CA LYS A 833 -22.47 30.34 -55.22
C LYS A 833 -21.92 31.79 -55.25
N ILE A 834 -21.49 32.28 -54.10
CA ILE A 834 -20.93 33.62 -53.87
C ILE A 834 -19.49 33.58 -53.39
N GLY A 835 -18.90 32.40 -53.29
CA GLY A 835 -17.52 32.24 -52.86
C GLY A 835 -17.12 30.81 -52.59
N GLU A 836 -15.91 30.67 -52.11
CA GLU A 836 -15.33 29.41 -51.69
C GLU A 836 -14.52 29.62 -50.42
N ARG A 837 -14.62 28.67 -49.51
CA ARG A 837 -13.82 28.60 -48.29
C ARG A 837 -12.82 27.47 -48.42
N ASN A 838 -11.55 27.78 -48.41
CA ASN A 838 -10.49 26.82 -48.28
C ASN A 838 -10.08 26.71 -46.83
N VAL A 839 -9.94 25.49 -46.34
CA VAL A 839 -9.52 25.22 -44.98
C VAL A 839 -8.32 24.29 -45.01
N TRP A 840 -7.28 24.60 -44.24
CA TRP A 840 -6.14 23.73 -43.99
C TRP A 840 -6.12 23.40 -42.50
N PHE A 841 -5.85 22.17 -42.22
CA PHE A 841 -5.73 21.64 -40.85
C PHE A 841 -4.42 20.87 -40.75
N ALA A 842 -3.66 21.16 -39.73
CA ALA A 842 -2.43 20.48 -39.40
C ALA A 842 -2.48 20.02 -37.92
N GLU A 843 -2.07 18.80 -37.68
CA GLU A 843 -1.99 18.23 -36.36
C GLU A 843 -0.61 17.58 -36.21
N ASP A 844 0.16 18.01 -35.20
CA ASP A 844 1.47 17.43 -34.90
C ASP A 844 1.34 16.09 -34.17
N ALA A 845 2.47 15.45 -33.89
CA ALA A 845 2.49 14.20 -33.17
C ALA A 845 2.03 14.32 -31.74
N ALA A 846 2.01 15.48 -31.11
CA ALA A 846 1.49 15.75 -29.78
C ALA A 846 0.02 16.21 -29.76
N HIS A 847 -0.68 16.08 -30.89
CA HIS A 847 -2.06 16.53 -31.08
C HIS A 847 -2.30 18.03 -30.89
N ASN A 848 -1.25 18.87 -31.07
CA ASN A 848 -1.50 20.29 -31.14
C ASN A 848 -1.99 20.61 -32.55
N GLU A 849 -3.10 21.31 -32.61
CA GLU A 849 -3.82 21.59 -33.86
C GLU A 849 -3.59 23.04 -34.33
N ASN A 850 -3.39 23.23 -35.62
CA ASN A 850 -3.47 24.51 -36.25
C ASN A 850 -4.46 24.45 -37.44
N ARG A 851 -5.33 25.43 -37.51
CA ARG A 851 -6.35 25.56 -38.57
C ARG A 851 -6.27 26.92 -39.18
N TYR A 852 -6.19 26.96 -40.51
CA TYR A 852 -6.19 28.19 -41.27
C TYR A 852 -7.32 28.19 -42.31
N GLU A 853 -7.98 29.34 -42.52
CA GLU A 853 -9.05 29.51 -43.49
C GLU A 853 -8.72 30.64 -44.44
N GLN A 854 -8.92 30.42 -45.75
CA GLN A 854 -8.95 31.43 -46.80
C GLN A 854 -10.37 31.54 -47.32
N ILE A 855 -10.88 32.75 -47.43
CA ILE A 855 -12.18 33.02 -48.06
C ILE A 855 -11.95 33.68 -49.42
N ILE A 856 -12.51 33.11 -50.46
CA ILE A 856 -12.52 33.66 -51.79
C ILE A 856 -13.97 34.10 -52.08
N THR A 857 -14.18 35.40 -52.34
CA THR A 857 -15.52 35.97 -52.58
C THR A 857 -15.68 36.29 -54.10
N ILE A 858 -16.82 35.92 -54.60
CA ILE A 858 -17.20 36.26 -56.00
C ILE A 858 -18.02 37.56 -55.94
N ASP A 859 -17.48 38.67 -56.54
CA ASP A 859 -18.19 39.94 -56.62
C ASP A 859 -18.17 40.43 -58.11
N SER A 860 -19.26 40.21 -58.83
CA SER A 860 -19.45 40.59 -60.22
C SER A 860 -19.45 42.11 -60.43
N LYS A 861 -19.28 42.92 -59.45
CA LYS A 861 -19.23 44.39 -59.55
C LYS A 861 -17.80 44.98 -59.51
N VAL A 862 -16.77 44.16 -59.51
CA VAL A 862 -15.39 44.62 -59.58
C VAL A 862 -15.11 45.10 -61.01
N ASP A 863 -15.08 46.41 -61.18
CA ASP A 863 -14.87 47.09 -62.53
C ASP A 863 -13.36 46.97 -62.89
N GLU A 864 -13.11 46.80 -64.25
CA GLU A 864 -11.77 46.56 -64.78
C GLU A 864 -10.91 47.80 -64.86
N SER A 865 -10.87 48.68 -63.98
CA SER A 865 -9.89 49.78 -63.98
C SER A 865 -8.97 49.69 -62.78
N PRO A 866 -7.74 49.27 -62.98
CA PRO A 866 -6.76 49.42 -61.88
C PRO A 866 -6.46 50.93 -61.77
N LYS A 867 -7.10 51.60 -60.81
CA LYS A 867 -6.48 52.82 -60.29
C LYS A 867 -5.13 52.43 -59.68
N PRO A 868 -4.06 53.18 -60.03
CA PRO A 868 -2.81 52.85 -59.33
C PRO A 868 -3.03 53.01 -57.85
N VAL A 869 -2.89 51.93 -57.13
CA VAL A 869 -2.86 51.87 -55.68
C VAL A 869 -1.72 52.77 -55.30
N PRO A 870 -1.94 53.77 -54.43
CA PRO A 870 -0.85 54.46 -53.85
C PRO A 870 0.00 53.42 -53.08
N THR A 871 1.28 53.43 -53.39
CA THR A 871 2.28 52.65 -52.71
C THR A 871 2.00 52.79 -51.24
N PRO A 872 1.71 51.68 -50.47
CA PRO A 872 1.54 51.81 -49.05
C PRO A 872 2.82 52.45 -48.51
N GLU A 873 2.67 53.53 -47.76
CA GLU A 873 3.74 54.02 -46.93
C GLU A 873 4.35 52.86 -46.16
N PRO A 874 5.65 52.75 -46.10
CA PRO A 874 6.28 51.67 -45.37
C PRO A 874 5.72 51.68 -43.94
N THR A 875 5.07 50.61 -43.57
CA THR A 875 4.65 50.33 -42.18
C THR A 875 5.85 50.67 -41.28
N PRO A 876 5.70 51.53 -40.28
CA PRO A 876 6.81 51.82 -39.39
C PRO A 876 7.34 50.51 -38.85
N THR A 877 8.61 50.31 -39.06
CA THR A 877 9.36 49.20 -38.44
C THR A 877 8.99 49.16 -36.98
N PRO A 878 8.51 48.03 -36.42
CA PRO A 878 8.23 47.95 -35.01
C PRO A 878 9.48 48.42 -34.30
N GLU A 879 9.30 49.42 -33.40
CA GLU A 879 10.34 49.88 -32.51
C GLU A 879 10.99 48.66 -31.83
N PRO A 880 12.31 48.55 -31.81
CA PRO A 880 12.97 47.46 -31.15
C PRO A 880 12.47 47.38 -29.73
N THR A 881 11.96 46.22 -29.36
CA THR A 881 11.55 45.89 -27.99
C THR A 881 12.58 46.46 -27.03
N PRO A 882 12.20 47.21 -26.03
CA PRO A 882 13.17 47.79 -25.09
C PRO A 882 13.96 46.66 -24.48
N LYS A 883 15.30 46.76 -24.61
CA LYS A 883 16.25 45.89 -23.98
C LYS A 883 15.85 45.70 -22.50
N PRO A 884 15.75 44.52 -21.95
CA PRO A 884 15.42 44.37 -20.55
C PRO A 884 16.37 45.24 -19.74
N ALA A 885 15.78 45.98 -18.80
CA ALA A 885 16.50 46.78 -17.84
C ALA A 885 17.60 45.94 -17.19
N PRO A 886 18.80 46.51 -17.00
CA PRO A 886 19.86 45.77 -16.30
C PRO A 886 19.34 45.37 -14.92
N THR A 887 19.52 44.11 -14.59
CA THR A 887 19.28 43.54 -13.27
C THR A 887 19.92 44.50 -12.24
N PRO A 888 19.18 44.94 -11.23
CA PRO A 888 19.78 45.77 -10.18
C PRO A 888 20.92 45.00 -9.54
N GLU A 889 22.09 45.64 -9.43
CA GLU A 889 23.21 45.12 -8.67
C GLU A 889 22.74 44.67 -7.28
N PRO A 890 23.21 43.54 -6.76
CA PRO A 890 22.84 43.08 -5.43
C PRO A 890 23.23 44.17 -4.42
N THR A 891 22.27 44.62 -3.64
CA THR A 891 22.47 45.48 -2.49
C THR A 891 23.54 44.85 -1.60
N PRO A 892 24.58 45.53 -1.18
CA PRO A 892 25.61 44.97 -0.31
C PRO A 892 24.93 44.49 0.99
N GLU A 893 25.24 43.26 1.39
CA GLU A 893 24.82 42.69 2.67
C GLU A 893 25.15 43.67 3.82
N PRO A 894 24.23 43.86 4.77
CA PRO A 894 24.52 44.60 5.95
C PRO A 894 25.63 43.91 6.74
N THR A 895 26.68 44.67 7.04
CA THR A 895 27.79 44.28 7.90
C THR A 895 27.25 43.61 9.17
N PRO A 896 27.73 42.42 9.57
CA PRO A 896 27.24 41.77 10.79
C PRO A 896 27.50 42.65 12.00
N THR A 897 26.47 42.92 12.74
CA THR A 897 26.56 43.57 14.06
C THR A 897 27.41 42.66 14.97
N PRO A 898 28.39 43.22 15.71
CA PRO A 898 29.23 42.39 16.58
C PRO A 898 28.38 41.72 17.67
N GLU A 899 28.59 40.44 17.86
CA GLU A 899 28.01 39.64 18.93
C GLU A 899 28.25 40.29 20.30
N PRO A 900 27.25 40.31 21.17
CA PRO A 900 27.44 40.78 22.55
C PRO A 900 28.34 39.79 23.31
N THR A 901 29.36 40.30 23.92
CA THR A 901 30.32 39.56 24.80
C THR A 901 29.56 38.72 25.82
N PRO A 902 29.94 37.44 26.02
CA PRO A 902 29.27 36.62 27.01
C PRO A 902 29.47 37.11 28.43
N LYS A 903 28.36 37.21 29.15
CA LYS A 903 28.29 37.54 30.54
C LYS A 903 28.98 36.45 31.38
N PRO A 904 29.78 36.75 32.36
CA PRO A 904 30.48 35.74 33.15
C PRO A 904 29.50 34.88 33.94
N ALA A 905 29.79 33.60 33.99
CA ALA A 905 29.02 32.58 34.70
C ALA A 905 28.92 32.89 36.20
N PRO A 906 27.77 32.63 36.84
CA PRO A 906 27.65 32.74 38.28
C PRO A 906 28.45 31.64 39.00
N THR A 907 29.15 32.04 40.04
CA THR A 907 29.89 31.18 40.98
C THR A 907 28.96 30.17 41.63
N PRO A 908 29.32 28.88 41.77
CA PRO A 908 28.48 27.92 42.43
C PRO A 908 28.32 28.20 43.93
N GLU A 909 27.08 28.31 44.39
CA GLU A 909 26.69 28.37 45.77
C GLU A 909 26.93 27.03 46.44
N GLN A 910 27.63 27.07 47.58
CA GLN A 910 27.92 25.91 48.42
C GLN A 910 26.62 25.43 49.08
N THR A 911 26.28 24.16 48.91
CA THR A 911 25.24 23.47 49.64
C THR A 911 25.70 23.20 51.10
N PRO A 912 24.91 23.46 52.13
CA PRO A 912 25.21 23.01 53.49
C PRO A 912 24.85 21.52 53.66
N GLU A 913 25.72 20.79 54.36
CA GLU A 913 25.53 19.41 54.79
C GLU A 913 24.38 19.34 55.81
N PRO A 914 23.66 18.20 55.86
CA PRO A 914 22.60 17.97 56.88
C PRO A 914 23.22 17.42 58.15
N THR A 915 22.83 17.98 59.26
CA THR A 915 22.89 17.39 60.60
C THR A 915 21.75 16.40 60.78
#